data_f86532c49b93361346461a907cd43fc5
#
_entry.id   f86532c49b93361346461a907cd43fc5
#
_cell.length_a   1.000
_cell.length_b   1.000
_cell.length_c   1.000
_cell.angle_alpha   90.00
_cell.angle_beta   90.00
_cell.angle_gamma   90.00
#
_symmetry.space_group_name_H-M   'P 1'
#
loop_
_entity.id
_entity.type
_entity.pdbx_description
1 polymer ?
#
loop_
_entity_poly.entity_id
_entity_poly.type
_entity_poly.pdbx_seq_one_letter_code
_entity_poly.pdbx_strand_id
1 'polypeptide(L)'
;MRDKTESEPAIAVRDESVSEASERLEHRLIGPVVFWLAIVTALVHLYFNTISTLSELWSSALHFGLFGLICTLTTPMFKVRSTGGQRIVLGVDVMLGFTALACAFYLIFFEDELYQRGFNFDTSDWIVSIVSVVLVLELARRTVGWFIPVLCVVALTYVAWWGQFVDGIFNFPGLSWETVLYRSYIGGQGMLGSIARISWTYVFMFILFGAFLVKSGAGDFIIELARCAAGRFVGGPGFVAVFASGLMGSVSGSSVANTVSTGVITIPLMRKAGFPARFAAGVEAAASTGGQLMPPVMGAGAFIMASYTQVSYLTIIGVATLPALLYFISVAMFVRIEAKRSHAVKLEDEAAPSLKQVLKGGWHFLLPLVVLVAALVYGYTPTYAAGIAILSVVVASWLSKNPMGFRDILDALAMGTRNITTTAILLITVGLIVMVVSTTGIGNTFSLMITDWAGGSLLITILLVALASLILGMGLPVTAAYIVLATLSAPAIYNLIAQSQLVELMVNGNLPEQAKAIFMLAAPDKLSLLNGPMDAATAQQMLSLVPDTFSSQLLEQALSPASLSMLLVAAHMVIFWLSQDSNVTPPVCLTAFAAAAIAGTPQMRTGFTAWKLAKGLYIVPLLFAYSPLITGDFTEMIRVFCFALFGIYAIIAGLEGYLEHKLNFLVRALMFPLGALMLWPHGQILVDGAGLIIFVAVLVWSSRCGKRQGGDHPGSKPGTSSVA
;
A
#
# COMPACT_ATOMS: atom_id res chain seq x y z
N MET A 1 9.08 46.02 -34.27
CA MET A 1 9.22 45.77 -32.84
C MET A 1 9.22 44.26 -32.64
N ARG A 2 10.40 43.68 -32.41
CA ARG A 2 10.61 42.23 -32.20
C ARG A 2 10.40 41.94 -30.72
N ASP A 3 9.40 41.17 -30.43
CA ASP A 3 9.16 40.64 -29.06
C ASP A 3 10.10 39.46 -28.84
N LYS A 4 11.09 39.65 -27.99
CA LYS A 4 11.96 38.61 -27.45
C LYS A 4 11.27 38.08 -26.19
N THR A 5 10.54 37.00 -26.29
CA THR A 5 10.21 36.16 -25.11
C THR A 5 11.41 35.27 -24.83
N GLU A 6 12.23 35.71 -23.89
CA GLU A 6 13.26 34.90 -23.27
C GLU A 6 12.56 33.71 -22.52
N SER A 7 12.83 32.52 -23.02
CA SER A 7 12.54 31.30 -22.28
C SER A 7 13.51 31.22 -21.09
N GLU A 8 13.04 31.53 -19.89
CA GLU A 8 13.75 31.17 -18.67
C GLU A 8 13.98 29.66 -18.66
N PRO A 9 15.20 29.18 -18.39
CA PRO A 9 15.45 27.75 -18.22
C PRO A 9 14.69 27.28 -16.99
N ALA A 10 13.81 26.30 -17.15
CA ALA A 10 13.17 25.59 -16.07
C ALA A 10 14.25 25.10 -15.10
N ILE A 11 14.33 25.73 -13.94
CA ILE A 11 15.18 25.26 -12.84
C ILE A 11 14.63 23.88 -12.47
N ALA A 12 15.30 22.86 -12.95
CA ALA A 12 15.12 21.49 -12.48
C ALA A 12 15.52 21.48 -11.01
N VAL A 13 14.54 21.55 -10.12
CA VAL A 13 14.73 21.12 -8.74
C VAL A 13 14.92 19.61 -8.80
N ARG A 14 16.16 19.18 -9.07
CA ARG A 14 16.60 17.82 -8.80
C ARG A 14 16.42 17.64 -7.30
N ASP A 15 15.67 16.63 -6.91
CA ASP A 15 15.63 16.20 -5.52
C ASP A 15 17.09 15.86 -5.15
N GLU A 16 17.70 16.73 -4.33
CA GLU A 16 19.14 16.65 -4.05
C GLU A 16 19.53 15.32 -3.43
N SER A 17 18.59 14.64 -2.73
CA SER A 17 18.83 13.35 -2.11
C SER A 17 18.96 12.22 -3.14
N VAL A 18 18.16 12.27 -4.21
CA VAL A 18 18.23 11.29 -5.33
C VAL A 18 19.49 11.53 -6.16
N SER A 19 19.93 12.79 -6.31
CA SER A 19 21.14 13.11 -7.05
C SER A 19 22.42 12.61 -6.36
N GLU A 20 22.51 12.71 -5.03
CA GLU A 20 23.73 12.31 -4.30
C GLU A 20 23.87 10.79 -4.16
N ALA A 21 22.76 10.06 -3.99
CA ALA A 21 22.80 8.59 -4.04
C ALA A 21 23.22 8.11 -5.44
N SER A 22 22.77 8.79 -6.50
CA SER A 22 23.21 8.54 -7.88
C SER A 22 24.69 8.84 -8.06
N GLU A 23 25.20 9.97 -7.55
CA GLU A 23 26.62 10.33 -7.61
C GLU A 23 27.53 9.31 -6.90
N ARG A 24 27.14 8.77 -5.74
CA ARG A 24 27.91 7.74 -5.05
C ARG A 24 27.93 6.43 -5.81
N LEU A 25 26.84 6.04 -6.44
CA LEU A 25 26.78 4.84 -7.26
C LEU A 25 27.60 4.96 -8.55
N GLU A 26 27.78 6.17 -9.07
CA GLU A 26 28.64 6.48 -10.21
C GLU A 26 30.14 6.58 -9.82
N HIS A 27 30.44 6.65 -8.52
CA HIS A 27 31.81 6.77 -8.05
C HIS A 27 32.63 5.50 -8.38
N ARG A 28 33.82 5.68 -8.97
CA ARG A 28 34.67 4.62 -9.53
C ARG A 28 34.98 3.44 -8.59
N LEU A 29 35.03 3.67 -7.28
CA LEU A 29 35.30 2.64 -6.27
C LEU A 29 34.05 2.13 -5.58
N ILE A 30 33.11 3.02 -5.22
CA ILE A 30 31.92 2.69 -4.42
C ILE A 30 30.92 1.90 -5.25
N GLY A 31 30.66 2.31 -6.48
CA GLY A 31 29.68 1.67 -7.36
C GLY A 31 29.92 0.15 -7.52
N PRO A 32 31.14 -0.27 -7.91
CA PRO A 32 31.44 -1.70 -8.00
C PRO A 32 31.36 -2.46 -6.67
N VAL A 33 31.78 -1.84 -5.56
CA VAL A 33 31.69 -2.47 -4.22
C VAL A 33 30.22 -2.69 -3.85
N VAL A 34 29.38 -1.68 -3.98
CA VAL A 34 27.94 -1.78 -3.70
C VAL A 34 27.28 -2.79 -4.65
N PHE A 35 27.67 -2.84 -5.90
CA PHE A 35 27.15 -3.80 -6.87
C PHE A 35 27.41 -5.26 -6.43
N TRP A 36 28.64 -5.60 -6.11
CA TRP A 36 28.98 -6.95 -5.67
C TRP A 36 28.42 -7.29 -4.28
N LEU A 37 28.43 -6.34 -3.36
CA LEU A 37 27.81 -6.50 -2.05
C LEU A 37 26.30 -6.77 -2.18
N ALA A 38 25.61 -6.06 -3.06
CA ALA A 38 24.19 -6.27 -3.33
C ALA A 38 23.93 -7.68 -3.91
N ILE A 39 24.80 -8.17 -4.81
CA ILE A 39 24.70 -9.54 -5.34
C ILE A 39 24.90 -10.57 -4.22
N VAL A 40 25.94 -10.42 -3.39
CA VAL A 40 26.19 -11.33 -2.27
C VAL A 40 24.99 -11.32 -1.31
N THR A 41 24.47 -10.16 -0.98
CA THR A 41 23.26 -10.01 -0.15
C THR A 41 22.08 -10.74 -0.76
N ALA A 42 21.85 -10.60 -2.08
CA ALA A 42 20.78 -11.30 -2.78
C ALA A 42 20.94 -12.82 -2.71
N LEU A 43 22.15 -13.32 -2.95
CA LEU A 43 22.43 -14.77 -2.92
C LEU A 43 22.26 -15.35 -1.51
N VAL A 44 22.72 -14.65 -0.47
CA VAL A 44 22.53 -15.04 0.93
C VAL A 44 21.05 -15.15 1.26
N HIS A 45 20.24 -14.15 0.89
CA HIS A 45 18.79 -14.15 1.13
C HIS A 45 18.06 -15.23 0.31
N LEU A 46 18.43 -15.43 -0.94
CA LEU A 46 17.92 -16.54 -1.74
C LEU A 46 18.23 -17.88 -1.09
N TYR A 47 19.47 -18.07 -0.61
CA TYR A 47 19.89 -19.31 0.02
C TYR A 47 19.04 -19.67 1.22
N PHE A 48 18.88 -18.77 2.20
CA PHE A 48 18.12 -19.10 3.40
C PHE A 48 16.59 -19.02 3.23
N ASN A 49 16.08 -18.43 2.14
CA ASN A 49 14.65 -18.46 1.83
C ASN A 49 14.20 -19.64 0.96
N THR A 50 15.13 -20.31 0.24
CA THR A 50 14.75 -21.34 -0.74
C THR A 50 15.47 -22.67 -0.59
N ILE A 51 16.70 -22.69 -0.04
CA ILE A 51 17.55 -23.88 -0.01
C ILE A 51 17.71 -24.43 1.41
N SER A 52 18.07 -23.58 2.36
CA SER A 52 18.32 -23.98 3.75
C SER A 52 17.75 -22.94 4.71
N THR A 53 17.16 -23.44 5.82
CA THR A 53 16.61 -22.55 6.85
C THR A 53 17.71 -22.21 7.87
N LEU A 54 18.04 -20.94 8.02
CA LEU A 54 18.78 -20.41 9.17
C LEU A 54 17.82 -20.13 10.33
N SER A 55 18.35 -19.97 11.53
CA SER A 55 17.55 -19.49 12.66
C SER A 55 16.95 -18.11 12.35
N GLU A 56 15.83 -17.79 12.91
CA GLU A 56 15.15 -16.50 12.69
C GLU A 56 16.03 -15.34 13.15
N LEU A 57 16.76 -15.52 14.26
CA LEU A 57 17.68 -14.54 14.79
C LEU A 57 18.85 -14.28 13.82
N TRP A 58 19.47 -15.33 13.29
CA TRP A 58 20.58 -15.19 12.34
C TRP A 58 20.16 -14.51 11.05
N SER A 59 19.02 -14.91 10.51
CA SER A 59 18.48 -14.32 9.28
C SER A 59 18.19 -12.84 9.46
N SER A 60 17.56 -12.46 10.58
CA SER A 60 17.27 -11.06 10.92
C SER A 60 18.54 -10.25 11.20
N ALA A 61 19.53 -10.84 11.89
CA ALA A 61 20.81 -10.19 12.17
C ALA A 61 21.61 -9.95 10.88
N LEU A 62 21.71 -10.96 9.99
CA LEU A 62 22.37 -10.81 8.69
C LEU A 62 21.66 -9.78 7.82
N HIS A 63 20.32 -9.79 7.84
CA HIS A 63 19.52 -8.79 7.13
C HIS A 63 19.86 -7.37 7.61
N PHE A 64 19.87 -7.13 8.92
CA PHE A 64 20.26 -5.84 9.51
C PHE A 64 21.69 -5.44 9.11
N GLY A 65 22.66 -6.33 9.31
CA GLY A 65 24.07 -6.03 9.04
C GLY A 65 24.37 -5.73 7.57
N LEU A 66 23.86 -6.56 6.65
CA LEU A 66 24.09 -6.39 5.21
C LEU A 66 23.40 -5.15 4.65
N PHE A 67 22.12 -4.93 5.01
CA PHE A 67 21.40 -3.73 4.58
C PHE A 67 21.88 -2.46 5.26
N GLY A 68 22.37 -2.56 6.51
CA GLY A 68 23.07 -1.47 7.18
C GLY A 68 24.32 -1.02 6.42
N LEU A 69 25.14 -1.98 5.99
CA LEU A 69 26.34 -1.69 5.19
C LEU A 69 25.98 -1.11 3.82
N ILE A 70 25.02 -1.68 3.10
CA ILE A 70 24.57 -1.14 1.80
C ILE A 70 24.03 0.29 1.97
N CYS A 71 23.19 0.53 2.98
CA CYS A 71 22.60 1.83 3.25
C CYS A 71 23.67 2.90 3.53
N THR A 72 24.67 2.61 4.37
CA THR A 72 25.73 3.57 4.69
C THR A 72 26.62 3.90 3.49
N LEU A 73 26.87 2.94 2.61
CA LEU A 73 27.64 3.15 1.39
C LEU A 73 26.87 3.95 0.33
N THR A 74 25.55 3.78 0.26
CA THR A 74 24.72 4.46 -0.75
C THR A 74 24.22 5.83 -0.30
N THR A 75 23.93 5.99 1.01
CA THR A 75 23.30 7.21 1.55
C THR A 75 24.24 7.89 2.55
N PRO A 76 24.80 9.08 2.24
CA PRO A 76 25.76 9.75 3.10
C PRO A 76 25.13 10.25 4.43
N MET A 77 25.93 10.24 5.50
CA MET A 77 25.50 10.77 6.80
C MET A 77 25.20 12.27 6.75
N PHE A 78 26.07 13.02 6.07
CA PHE A 78 25.96 14.47 5.88
C PHE A 78 26.27 14.87 4.44
N LYS A 79 25.59 15.91 3.98
CA LYS A 79 25.85 16.54 2.67
C LYS A 79 27.02 17.51 2.82
N VAL A 80 28.12 17.22 2.16
CA VAL A 80 29.35 18.05 2.21
C VAL A 80 29.81 18.38 0.78
N ARG A 81 29.98 19.67 0.50
CA ARG A 81 30.40 20.14 -0.85
C ARG A 81 31.89 20.02 -1.11
N SER A 82 32.75 19.97 -0.08
CA SER A 82 34.19 19.88 -0.25
C SER A 82 34.66 18.44 -0.47
N THR A 83 35.57 18.20 -1.39
CA THR A 83 36.15 16.88 -1.68
C THR A 83 36.84 16.23 -0.48
N GLY A 84 37.51 17.02 0.37
CA GLY A 84 38.11 16.52 1.62
C GLY A 84 37.04 16.07 2.63
N GLY A 85 35.97 16.83 2.79
CA GLY A 85 34.84 16.49 3.64
C GLY A 85 34.10 15.23 3.15
N GLN A 86 33.91 15.06 1.84
CA GLN A 86 33.30 13.86 1.26
C GLN A 86 34.09 12.58 1.61
N ARG A 87 35.42 12.65 1.60
CA ARG A 87 36.27 11.50 2.00
C ARG A 87 36.13 11.15 3.48
N ILE A 88 36.04 12.17 4.35
CA ILE A 88 35.84 11.96 5.80
C ILE A 88 34.46 11.34 6.05
N VAL A 89 33.40 11.88 5.43
CA VAL A 89 32.05 11.33 5.56
C VAL A 89 31.99 9.90 5.03
N LEU A 90 32.65 9.58 3.91
CA LEU A 90 32.73 8.22 3.41
C LEU A 90 33.46 7.30 4.39
N GLY A 91 34.56 7.75 5.02
CA GLY A 91 35.27 6.96 6.03
C GLY A 91 34.38 6.64 7.25
N VAL A 92 33.62 7.62 7.72
CA VAL A 92 32.63 7.42 8.79
C VAL A 92 31.52 6.46 8.34
N ASP A 93 30.99 6.61 7.15
CA ASP A 93 29.94 5.75 6.60
C ASP A 93 30.39 4.29 6.46
N VAL A 94 31.61 4.06 5.99
CA VAL A 94 32.23 2.73 5.95
C VAL A 94 32.37 2.13 7.35
N MET A 95 32.84 2.91 8.33
CA MET A 95 32.96 2.47 9.71
C MET A 95 31.59 2.07 10.28
N LEU A 96 30.56 2.90 10.10
CA LEU A 96 29.20 2.62 10.57
C LEU A 96 28.62 1.36 9.90
N GLY A 97 28.87 1.15 8.61
CA GLY A 97 28.45 -0.06 7.91
C GLY A 97 29.10 -1.34 8.45
N PHE A 98 30.40 -1.30 8.71
CA PHE A 98 31.09 -2.42 9.37
C PHE A 98 30.65 -2.60 10.82
N THR A 99 30.28 -1.54 11.52
CA THR A 99 29.70 -1.63 12.87
C THR A 99 28.36 -2.37 12.83
N ALA A 100 27.50 -2.13 11.81
CA ALA A 100 26.25 -2.88 11.65
C ALA A 100 26.51 -4.38 11.47
N LEU A 101 27.49 -4.74 10.64
CA LEU A 101 27.92 -6.15 10.47
C LEU A 101 28.49 -6.74 11.76
N ALA A 102 29.33 -6.00 12.47
CA ALA A 102 29.93 -6.47 13.72
C ALA A 102 28.85 -6.73 14.79
N CYS A 103 27.85 -5.84 14.90
CA CYS A 103 26.70 -6.05 15.78
C CYS A 103 25.93 -7.32 15.38
N ALA A 104 25.67 -7.54 14.07
CA ALA A 104 24.98 -8.72 13.59
C ALA A 104 25.76 -10.02 13.90
N PHE A 105 27.07 -10.02 13.66
CA PHE A 105 27.91 -11.17 13.98
C PHE A 105 28.06 -11.40 15.49
N TYR A 106 28.01 -10.36 16.31
CA TYR A 106 27.98 -10.52 17.75
C TYR A 106 26.81 -11.40 18.20
N LEU A 107 25.61 -11.13 17.69
CA LEU A 107 24.42 -11.96 18.01
C LEU A 107 24.60 -13.40 17.54
N ILE A 108 25.17 -13.61 16.35
CA ILE A 108 25.34 -14.95 15.78
C ILE A 108 26.38 -15.77 16.55
N PHE A 109 27.49 -15.16 16.93
CA PHE A 109 28.59 -15.90 17.60
C PHE A 109 28.35 -16.10 19.09
N PHE A 110 27.59 -15.23 19.74
CA PHE A 110 27.32 -15.27 21.17
C PHE A 110 25.87 -15.63 21.51
N GLU A 111 25.12 -16.27 20.57
CA GLU A 111 23.68 -16.56 20.73
C GLU A 111 23.42 -17.37 22.02
N ASP A 112 24.18 -18.45 22.25
CA ASP A 112 23.97 -19.33 23.40
C ASP A 112 24.25 -18.60 24.73
N GLU A 113 25.32 -17.81 24.78
CA GLU A 113 25.67 -17.02 25.96
C GLU A 113 24.63 -15.92 26.24
N LEU A 114 24.13 -15.28 25.18
CA LEU A 114 23.10 -14.26 25.30
C LEU A 114 21.79 -14.83 25.84
N TYR A 115 21.38 -16.01 25.39
CA TYR A 115 20.21 -16.68 25.92
C TYR A 115 20.38 -17.13 27.38
N GLN A 116 21.56 -17.58 27.76
CA GLN A 116 21.85 -17.97 29.14
C GLN A 116 21.86 -16.77 30.08
N ARG A 117 22.40 -15.61 29.66
CA ARG A 117 22.44 -14.37 30.45
C ARG A 117 21.07 -13.69 30.53
N GLY A 118 20.26 -13.76 29.47
CA GLY A 118 18.95 -13.11 29.39
C GLY A 118 19.05 -11.60 29.63
N PHE A 119 18.39 -11.13 30.68
CA PHE A 119 18.39 -9.70 31.03
C PHE A 119 19.63 -9.24 31.83
N ASN A 120 20.51 -10.15 32.24
CA ASN A 120 21.75 -9.81 32.98
C ASN A 120 22.86 -9.46 31.99
N PHE A 121 22.91 -8.21 31.59
CA PHE A 121 23.84 -7.70 30.57
C PHE A 121 25.27 -7.60 31.07
N ASP A 122 26.19 -8.13 30.28
CA ASP A 122 27.59 -7.81 30.35
C ASP A 122 27.87 -6.45 29.69
N THR A 123 29.07 -5.88 29.94
CA THR A 123 29.45 -4.60 29.32
C THR A 123 29.38 -4.64 27.79
N SER A 124 29.73 -5.78 27.17
CA SER A 124 29.62 -5.98 25.74
C SER A 124 28.17 -5.95 25.24
N ASP A 125 27.24 -6.56 25.98
CA ASP A 125 25.80 -6.59 25.64
C ASP A 125 25.23 -5.16 25.65
N TRP A 126 25.59 -4.36 26.66
CA TRP A 126 25.25 -2.95 26.74
C TRP A 126 25.71 -2.15 25.54
N ILE A 127 27.03 -2.28 25.23
CA ILE A 127 27.62 -1.52 24.11
C ILE A 127 26.95 -1.91 22.79
N VAL A 128 26.86 -3.20 22.51
CA VAL A 128 26.33 -3.69 21.23
C VAL A 128 24.84 -3.34 21.07
N SER A 129 24.03 -3.48 22.12
CA SER A 129 22.61 -3.15 22.08
C SER A 129 22.36 -1.66 21.85
N ILE A 130 23.06 -0.78 22.60
CA ILE A 130 22.95 0.66 22.43
C ILE A 130 23.41 1.08 21.03
N VAL A 131 24.58 0.59 20.60
CA VAL A 131 25.12 0.91 19.27
C VAL A 131 24.17 0.47 18.17
N SER A 132 23.57 -0.73 18.27
CA SER A 132 22.63 -1.24 17.28
C SER A 132 21.36 -0.39 17.19
N VAL A 133 20.78 -0.02 18.34
CA VAL A 133 19.57 0.83 18.40
C VAL A 133 19.89 2.22 17.83
N VAL A 134 20.98 2.85 18.25
CA VAL A 134 21.38 4.17 17.73
C VAL A 134 21.66 4.11 16.23
N LEU A 135 22.33 3.05 15.78
CA LEU A 135 22.66 2.87 14.37
C LEU A 135 21.42 2.70 13.51
N VAL A 136 20.45 1.87 13.90
CA VAL A 136 19.22 1.69 13.11
C VAL A 136 18.42 2.99 13.04
N LEU A 137 18.38 3.79 14.11
CA LEU A 137 17.74 5.10 14.10
C LEU A 137 18.44 6.07 13.13
N GLU A 138 19.78 6.05 13.11
CA GLU A 138 20.56 6.85 12.15
C GLU A 138 20.33 6.39 10.69
N LEU A 139 20.27 5.09 10.44
CA LEU A 139 19.96 4.56 9.12
C LEU A 139 18.56 4.94 8.66
N ALA A 140 17.57 4.88 9.56
CA ALA A 140 16.21 5.33 9.28
C ALA A 140 16.16 6.83 8.99
N ARG A 141 16.92 7.67 9.75
CA ARG A 141 17.03 9.10 9.47
C ARG A 141 17.52 9.38 8.05
N ARG A 142 18.47 8.60 7.57
CA ARG A 142 19.04 8.76 6.22
C ARG A 142 18.06 8.36 5.11
N THR A 143 17.25 7.33 5.35
CA THR A 143 16.38 6.73 4.33
C THR A 143 14.98 7.32 4.30
N VAL A 144 14.39 7.60 5.46
CA VAL A 144 12.98 8.01 5.60
C VAL A 144 12.80 9.32 6.39
N GLY A 145 13.90 9.95 6.81
CA GLY A 145 13.88 11.23 7.52
C GLY A 145 13.72 11.10 9.04
N TRP A 146 13.50 12.23 9.70
CA TRP A 146 13.55 12.33 11.17
C TRP A 146 12.32 11.79 11.90
N PHE A 147 11.17 11.69 11.22
CA PHE A 147 9.90 11.41 11.90
C PHE A 147 9.92 10.05 12.62
N ILE A 148 10.36 8.99 11.93
CA ILE A 148 10.42 7.63 12.50
C ILE A 148 11.44 7.51 13.62
N PRO A 149 12.69 7.97 13.49
CA PRO A 149 13.63 7.98 14.60
C PRO A 149 13.12 8.69 15.84
N VAL A 150 12.51 9.88 15.70
CA VAL A 150 11.93 10.62 16.82
C VAL A 150 10.79 9.82 17.46
N LEU A 151 9.89 9.24 16.67
CA LEU A 151 8.81 8.41 17.18
C LEU A 151 9.34 7.20 17.96
N CYS A 152 10.40 6.53 17.44
CA CYS A 152 11.05 5.41 18.14
C CYS A 152 11.67 5.86 19.47
N VAL A 153 12.37 7.01 19.50
CA VAL A 153 12.96 7.55 20.75
C VAL A 153 11.87 7.88 21.77
N VAL A 154 10.78 8.52 21.33
CA VAL A 154 9.63 8.81 22.19
C VAL A 154 9.02 7.51 22.73
N ALA A 155 8.84 6.50 21.91
CA ALA A 155 8.29 5.21 22.32
C ALA A 155 9.21 4.45 23.30
N LEU A 156 10.52 4.38 23.01
CA LEU A 156 11.49 3.70 23.89
C LEU A 156 11.63 4.40 25.22
N THR A 157 11.66 5.72 25.23
CA THR A 157 11.75 6.49 26.48
C THR A 157 10.44 6.47 27.27
N TYR A 158 9.29 6.33 26.60
CA TYR A 158 7.99 6.10 27.25
C TYR A 158 8.02 4.80 28.07
N VAL A 159 8.41 3.71 27.45
CA VAL A 159 8.41 2.40 28.11
C VAL A 159 9.48 2.29 29.20
N ALA A 160 10.61 3.04 29.07
CA ALA A 160 11.69 2.98 30.04
C ALA A 160 11.53 3.97 31.20
N TRP A 161 10.92 5.12 30.97
CA TRP A 161 11.02 6.21 31.94
C TRP A 161 9.74 7.00 32.14
N TRP A 162 9.28 7.79 31.14
CA TRP A 162 8.27 8.80 31.40
C TRP A 162 6.82 8.27 31.38
N GLY A 163 6.57 7.03 30.94
CA GLY A 163 5.25 6.41 30.98
C GLY A 163 4.66 6.34 32.38
N GLN A 164 5.49 6.21 33.42
CA GLN A 164 5.06 6.19 34.82
C GLN A 164 4.51 7.55 35.32
N PHE A 165 4.81 8.64 34.62
CA PHE A 165 4.36 10.00 34.98
C PHE A 165 3.11 10.40 34.18
N VAL A 166 2.61 9.56 33.29
CA VAL A 166 1.38 9.79 32.55
C VAL A 166 0.20 9.32 33.38
N ASP A 167 -0.77 10.19 33.58
CA ASP A 167 -1.99 9.83 34.31
C ASP A 167 -2.99 9.04 33.45
N GLY A 168 -3.86 8.26 34.12
CA GLY A 168 -4.97 7.56 33.49
C GLY A 168 -4.59 6.27 32.76
N ILE A 169 -5.29 5.96 31.69
CA ILE A 169 -5.19 4.67 30.97
C ILE A 169 -3.86 4.48 30.21
N PHE A 170 -3.08 5.52 30.05
CA PHE A 170 -1.75 5.48 29.44
C PHE A 170 -0.62 5.41 30.48
N ASN A 171 -0.94 5.22 31.77
CA ASN A 171 0.08 4.98 32.79
C ASN A 171 0.79 3.67 32.52
N PHE A 172 2.11 3.68 32.54
CA PHE A 172 2.93 2.48 32.41
C PHE A 172 4.04 2.50 33.46
N PRO A 173 4.21 1.45 34.27
CA PRO A 173 5.12 1.48 35.43
C PRO A 173 6.60 1.61 35.07
N GLY A 174 6.96 1.51 33.78
CA GLY A 174 8.33 1.52 33.31
C GLY A 174 8.99 0.14 33.33
N LEU A 175 10.01 0.00 32.46
CA LEU A 175 10.90 -1.17 32.43
C LEU A 175 12.34 -0.70 32.60
N SER A 176 13.19 -1.59 33.15
CA SER A 176 14.62 -1.33 33.22
C SER A 176 15.23 -1.18 31.81
N TRP A 177 16.28 -0.41 31.68
CA TRP A 177 16.97 -0.22 30.41
C TRP A 177 17.54 -1.52 29.84
N GLU A 178 17.96 -2.45 30.69
CA GLU A 178 18.38 -3.80 30.29
C GLU A 178 17.23 -4.52 29.58
N THR A 179 16.04 -4.50 30.18
CA THR A 179 14.86 -5.14 29.59
C THR A 179 14.46 -4.48 28.26
N VAL A 180 14.51 -3.15 28.20
CA VAL A 180 14.17 -2.41 26.96
C VAL A 180 15.18 -2.71 25.86
N LEU A 181 16.47 -2.70 26.15
CA LEU A 181 17.52 -3.01 25.16
C LEU A 181 17.51 -4.46 24.74
N TYR A 182 17.31 -5.39 25.69
CA TYR A 182 17.15 -6.80 25.37
C TYR A 182 16.02 -7.04 24.37
N ARG A 183 14.82 -6.51 24.66
CA ARG A 183 13.65 -6.63 23.78
C ARG A 183 13.86 -5.89 22.46
N SER A 184 14.57 -4.77 22.46
CA SER A 184 14.84 -3.98 21.25
C SER A 184 15.73 -4.70 20.26
N TYR A 185 16.77 -5.42 20.73
CA TYR A 185 17.81 -5.96 19.87
C TYR A 185 18.05 -7.47 20.04
N ILE A 186 18.26 -7.99 21.26
CA ILE A 186 18.66 -9.38 21.48
C ILE A 186 17.47 -10.34 21.44
N GLY A 187 16.37 -9.98 22.09
CA GLY A 187 15.23 -10.88 22.36
C GLY A 187 14.30 -11.18 21.19
N GLY A 188 14.62 -10.77 19.97
CA GLY A 188 13.82 -11.07 18.78
C GLY A 188 12.41 -10.45 18.75
N GLN A 189 12.14 -9.42 19.56
CA GLN A 189 10.84 -8.75 19.63
C GLN A 189 10.83 -7.38 18.93
N GLY A 190 11.96 -6.67 18.95
CA GLY A 190 12.13 -5.32 18.41
C GLY A 190 12.63 -5.32 16.96
N MET A 191 13.86 -4.82 16.79
CA MET A 191 14.51 -4.67 15.47
C MET A 191 14.59 -5.98 14.67
N LEU A 192 14.77 -7.11 15.35
CA LEU A 192 14.97 -8.43 14.76
C LEU A 192 13.72 -9.32 14.89
N GLY A 193 12.57 -8.72 15.26
CA GLY A 193 11.32 -9.43 15.47
C GLY A 193 10.52 -9.72 14.19
N SER A 194 9.22 -9.96 14.37
CA SER A 194 8.28 -10.37 13.30
C SER A 194 8.29 -9.47 12.08
N ILE A 195 8.46 -8.15 12.27
CA ILE A 195 8.50 -7.18 11.17
C ILE A 195 9.79 -7.33 10.34
N ALA A 196 10.93 -7.55 10.99
CA ALA A 196 12.18 -7.86 10.30
C ALA A 196 12.09 -9.17 9.53
N ARG A 197 11.46 -10.20 10.12
CA ARG A 197 11.19 -11.47 9.46
C ARG A 197 10.40 -11.28 8.17
N ILE A 198 9.32 -10.49 8.17
CA ILE A 198 8.56 -10.17 6.95
C ILE A 198 9.45 -9.47 5.92
N SER A 199 10.37 -8.61 6.36
CA SER A 199 11.31 -7.89 5.51
C SER A 199 12.24 -8.83 4.74
N TRP A 200 12.93 -9.72 5.45
CA TRP A 200 13.92 -10.60 4.80
C TRP A 200 13.30 -11.82 4.10
N THR A 201 12.04 -12.18 4.42
CA THR A 201 11.29 -13.22 3.72
C THR A 201 10.52 -12.65 2.53
N TYR A 202 9.29 -12.22 2.79
CA TYR A 202 8.32 -11.87 1.75
C TYR A 202 8.76 -10.64 0.95
N VAL A 203 9.04 -9.52 1.64
CA VAL A 203 9.30 -8.25 0.97
C VAL A 203 10.53 -8.33 0.10
N PHE A 204 11.60 -8.96 0.61
CA PHE A 204 12.84 -9.17 -0.15
C PHE A 204 12.59 -9.99 -1.41
N MET A 205 11.96 -11.16 -1.27
CA MET A 205 11.77 -12.09 -2.37
C MET A 205 10.88 -11.51 -3.48
N PHE A 206 9.84 -10.79 -3.12
CA PHE A 206 8.93 -10.21 -4.11
C PHE A 206 9.49 -8.96 -4.80
N ILE A 207 10.24 -8.11 -4.10
CA ILE A 207 10.94 -6.99 -4.74
C ILE A 207 12.03 -7.49 -5.68
N LEU A 208 12.73 -8.56 -5.29
CA LEU A 208 13.71 -9.22 -6.16
C LEU A 208 13.03 -9.80 -7.42
N PHE A 209 11.90 -10.48 -7.26
CA PHE A 209 11.08 -10.97 -8.38
C PHE A 209 10.69 -9.84 -9.34
N GLY A 210 10.20 -8.71 -8.78
CA GLY A 210 9.89 -7.51 -9.57
C GLY A 210 11.11 -6.97 -10.34
N ALA A 211 12.31 -6.97 -9.74
CA ALA A 211 13.53 -6.54 -10.39
C ALA A 211 13.90 -7.45 -11.59
N PHE A 212 13.74 -8.75 -11.44
CA PHE A 212 13.93 -9.69 -12.55
C PHE A 212 12.93 -9.47 -13.67
N LEU A 213 11.65 -9.27 -13.36
CA LEU A 213 10.63 -8.96 -14.36
C LEU A 213 10.93 -7.67 -15.11
N VAL A 214 11.35 -6.61 -14.42
CA VAL A 214 11.74 -5.35 -15.08
C VAL A 214 12.93 -5.55 -16.01
N LYS A 215 13.97 -6.27 -15.56
CA LYS A 215 15.18 -6.54 -16.37
C LYS A 215 14.91 -7.48 -17.54
N SER A 216 13.91 -8.35 -17.47
CA SER A 216 13.55 -9.23 -18.59
C SER A 216 12.88 -8.49 -19.76
N GLY A 217 12.46 -7.23 -19.59
CA GLY A 217 11.72 -6.45 -20.60
C GLY A 217 10.19 -6.52 -20.46
N ALA A 218 9.67 -7.10 -19.37
CA ALA A 218 8.23 -7.18 -19.12
C ALA A 218 7.55 -5.79 -19.03
N GLY A 219 8.31 -4.74 -18.64
CA GLY A 219 7.79 -3.37 -18.56
C GLY A 219 7.30 -2.85 -19.91
N ASP A 220 8.11 -3.00 -20.98
CA ASP A 220 7.73 -2.57 -22.32
C ASP A 220 6.51 -3.34 -22.84
N PHE A 221 6.48 -4.67 -22.60
CA PHE A 221 5.34 -5.50 -22.94
C PHE A 221 4.03 -5.04 -22.23
N ILE A 222 4.11 -4.71 -20.94
CA ILE A 222 2.96 -4.21 -20.17
C ILE A 222 2.43 -2.89 -20.76
N ILE A 223 3.30 -1.97 -21.11
CA ILE A 223 2.90 -0.69 -21.71
C ILE A 223 2.27 -0.90 -23.09
N GLU A 224 2.84 -1.78 -23.94
CA GLU A 224 2.26 -2.11 -25.24
C GLU A 224 0.91 -2.81 -25.09
N LEU A 225 0.75 -3.72 -24.13
CA LEU A 225 -0.51 -4.38 -23.83
C LEU A 225 -1.57 -3.36 -23.40
N ALA A 226 -1.23 -2.41 -22.52
CA ALA A 226 -2.12 -1.34 -22.10
C ALA A 226 -2.52 -0.43 -23.28
N ARG A 227 -1.59 -0.09 -24.18
CA ARG A 227 -1.89 0.68 -25.41
C ARG A 227 -2.87 -0.06 -26.31
N CYS A 228 -2.71 -1.35 -26.49
CA CYS A 228 -3.64 -2.16 -27.30
C CYS A 228 -5.04 -2.25 -26.67
N ALA A 229 -5.12 -2.41 -25.34
CA ALA A 229 -6.38 -2.58 -24.64
C ALA A 229 -7.18 -1.26 -24.56
N ALA A 230 -6.50 -0.15 -24.31
CA ALA A 230 -7.14 1.11 -23.93
C ALA A 230 -6.93 2.27 -24.90
N GLY A 231 -5.94 2.20 -25.78
CA GLY A 231 -5.55 3.32 -26.66
C GLY A 231 -6.62 3.77 -27.67
N ARG A 232 -7.55 2.88 -28.03
CA ARG A 232 -8.61 3.14 -29.04
C ARG A 232 -9.79 3.97 -28.52
N PHE A 233 -9.92 4.15 -27.22
CA PHE A 233 -11.02 4.91 -26.63
C PHE A 233 -10.76 6.43 -26.66
N VAL A 234 -11.83 7.22 -26.58
CA VAL A 234 -11.70 8.67 -26.31
C VAL A 234 -11.09 8.84 -24.94
N GLY A 235 -9.98 9.59 -24.84
CA GLY A 235 -9.18 9.64 -23.61
C GLY A 235 -8.26 8.42 -23.43
N GLY A 236 -8.06 7.62 -24.50
CA GLY A 236 -7.25 6.42 -24.53
C GLY A 236 -5.91 6.53 -23.80
N PRO A 237 -5.10 7.58 -24.01
CA PRO A 237 -3.85 7.77 -23.29
C PRO A 237 -3.97 7.80 -21.76
N GLY A 238 -5.05 8.35 -21.22
CA GLY A 238 -5.31 8.32 -19.78
C GLY A 238 -5.68 6.92 -19.29
N PHE A 239 -6.47 6.16 -20.05
CA PHE A 239 -6.74 4.76 -19.74
C PHE A 239 -5.50 3.89 -19.85
N VAL A 240 -4.63 4.15 -20.83
CA VAL A 240 -3.32 3.46 -20.95
C VAL A 240 -2.48 3.70 -19.69
N ALA A 241 -2.44 4.93 -19.16
CA ALA A 241 -1.74 5.23 -17.92
C ALA A 241 -2.31 4.42 -16.74
N VAL A 242 -3.64 4.38 -16.58
CA VAL A 242 -4.31 3.63 -15.52
C VAL A 242 -4.01 2.12 -15.61
N PHE A 243 -4.13 1.53 -16.80
CA PHE A 243 -3.87 0.10 -17.02
C PHE A 243 -2.39 -0.25 -16.87
N ALA A 244 -1.48 0.54 -17.48
CA ALA A 244 -0.05 0.30 -17.39
C ALA A 244 0.45 0.41 -15.96
N SER A 245 0.05 1.45 -15.22
CA SER A 245 0.44 1.62 -13.82
C SER A 245 -0.20 0.57 -12.92
N GLY A 246 -1.41 0.10 -13.21
CA GLY A 246 -2.04 -1.01 -12.50
C GLY A 246 -1.26 -2.32 -12.63
N LEU A 247 -0.95 -2.70 -13.86
CA LEU A 247 -0.19 -3.92 -14.15
C LEU A 247 1.26 -3.84 -13.68
N MET A 248 1.94 -2.71 -13.91
CA MET A 248 3.32 -2.53 -13.46
C MET A 248 3.41 -2.44 -11.94
N GLY A 249 2.44 -1.77 -11.31
CA GLY A 249 2.35 -1.66 -9.86
C GLY A 249 2.13 -2.99 -9.17
N SER A 250 1.33 -3.90 -9.79
CA SER A 250 1.12 -5.26 -9.28
C SER A 250 2.38 -6.12 -9.25
N VAL A 251 3.44 -5.69 -9.93
CA VAL A 251 4.73 -6.36 -10.00
C VAL A 251 5.79 -5.65 -9.15
N SER A 252 5.82 -4.30 -9.18
CA SER A 252 6.85 -3.51 -8.51
C SER A 252 6.62 -3.34 -7.01
N GLY A 253 5.37 -3.37 -6.55
CA GLY A 253 4.98 -3.13 -5.16
C GLY A 253 5.31 -1.72 -4.63
N SER A 254 5.89 -0.83 -5.45
CA SER A 254 6.30 0.53 -5.07
C SER A 254 5.62 1.57 -5.96
N SER A 255 4.83 2.45 -5.37
CA SER A 255 4.12 3.52 -6.09
C SER A 255 5.06 4.54 -6.74
N VAL A 256 6.14 4.92 -6.04
CA VAL A 256 7.12 5.88 -6.56
C VAL A 256 7.91 5.29 -7.73
N ALA A 257 8.41 4.05 -7.57
CA ALA A 257 9.14 3.37 -8.65
C ALA A 257 8.24 3.14 -9.86
N ASN A 258 6.97 2.79 -9.65
CA ASN A 258 5.98 2.66 -10.71
C ASN A 258 5.76 3.97 -11.45
N THR A 259 5.52 5.08 -10.73
CA THR A 259 5.36 6.42 -11.34
C THR A 259 6.57 6.83 -12.17
N VAL A 260 7.78 6.56 -11.70
CA VAL A 260 8.99 6.90 -12.45
C VAL A 260 9.13 6.05 -13.72
N SER A 261 8.81 4.77 -13.66
CA SER A 261 8.96 3.86 -14.83
C SER A 261 7.87 4.07 -15.88
N THR A 262 6.60 4.17 -15.48
CA THR A 262 5.47 4.34 -16.41
C THR A 262 5.23 5.80 -16.77
N GLY A 263 5.38 6.72 -15.82
CA GLY A 263 5.04 8.13 -15.99
C GLY A 263 5.89 8.88 -17.02
N VAL A 264 7.16 8.49 -17.23
CA VAL A 264 8.00 9.07 -18.29
C VAL A 264 7.43 8.85 -19.70
N ILE A 265 6.59 7.82 -19.86
CA ILE A 265 5.93 7.48 -21.13
C ILE A 265 4.48 8.01 -21.13
N THR A 266 3.73 7.71 -20.07
CA THR A 266 2.28 7.94 -20.02
C THR A 266 1.92 9.41 -19.83
N ILE A 267 2.66 10.19 -19.02
CA ILE A 267 2.40 11.62 -18.80
C ILE A 267 2.56 12.41 -20.10
N PRO A 268 3.68 12.31 -20.88
CA PRO A 268 3.79 12.95 -22.18
C PRO A 268 2.70 12.50 -23.17
N LEU A 269 2.32 11.22 -23.14
CA LEU A 269 1.28 10.67 -24.00
C LEU A 269 -0.10 11.30 -23.71
N MET A 270 -0.48 11.43 -22.44
CA MET A 270 -1.70 12.14 -22.03
C MET A 270 -1.69 13.61 -22.42
N ARG A 271 -0.57 14.29 -22.24
CA ARG A 271 -0.42 15.71 -22.63
C ARG A 271 -0.60 15.92 -24.13
N LYS A 272 -0.02 15.04 -24.96
CA LYS A 272 -0.20 15.07 -26.42
C LYS A 272 -1.67 14.86 -26.81
N ALA A 273 -2.43 14.10 -26.04
CA ALA A 273 -3.86 13.92 -26.28
C ALA A 273 -4.74 15.08 -25.81
N GLY A 274 -4.16 16.13 -25.20
CA GLY A 274 -4.88 17.32 -24.76
C GLY A 274 -5.26 17.34 -23.28
N PHE A 275 -4.83 16.38 -22.48
CA PHE A 275 -5.03 16.45 -21.03
C PHE A 275 -4.16 17.55 -20.39
N PRO A 276 -4.68 18.30 -19.39
CA PRO A 276 -3.87 19.24 -18.63
C PRO A 276 -2.69 18.53 -17.95
N ALA A 277 -1.48 19.13 -17.99
CA ALA A 277 -0.27 18.50 -17.45
C ALA A 277 -0.41 18.06 -15.99
N ARG A 278 -1.06 18.88 -15.15
CA ARG A 278 -1.34 18.58 -13.75
C ARG A 278 -2.29 17.40 -13.58
N PHE A 279 -3.31 17.31 -14.43
CA PHE A 279 -4.24 16.17 -14.42
C PHE A 279 -3.54 14.89 -14.83
N ALA A 280 -2.71 14.93 -15.90
CA ALA A 280 -1.92 13.79 -16.34
C ALA A 280 -0.98 13.26 -15.23
N ALA A 281 -0.28 14.17 -14.53
CA ALA A 281 0.55 13.81 -13.39
C ALA A 281 -0.27 13.25 -12.22
N GLY A 282 -1.46 13.82 -11.95
CA GLY A 282 -2.37 13.32 -10.92
C GLY A 282 -2.92 11.92 -11.21
N VAL A 283 -3.29 11.64 -12.47
CA VAL A 283 -3.73 10.30 -12.92
C VAL A 283 -2.63 9.28 -12.70
N GLU A 284 -1.41 9.61 -13.14
CA GLU A 284 -0.26 8.71 -12.98
C GLU A 284 0.02 8.40 -11.52
N ALA A 285 0.03 9.43 -10.66
CA ALA A 285 0.26 9.25 -9.22
C ALA A 285 -0.84 8.43 -8.55
N ALA A 286 -2.12 8.69 -8.87
CA ALA A 286 -3.24 7.93 -8.34
C ALA A 286 -3.20 6.46 -8.81
N ALA A 287 -2.99 6.23 -10.11
CA ALA A 287 -2.89 4.88 -10.66
C ALA A 287 -1.71 4.10 -10.09
N SER A 288 -0.53 4.74 -9.97
CA SER A 288 0.66 4.11 -9.37
C SER A 288 0.46 3.77 -7.90
N THR A 289 -0.26 4.59 -7.14
CA THR A 289 -0.65 4.29 -5.75
C THR A 289 -1.52 3.04 -5.68
N GLY A 290 -2.52 2.93 -6.57
CA GLY A 290 -3.35 1.73 -6.68
C GLY A 290 -2.57 0.46 -7.00
N GLY A 291 -1.41 0.57 -7.63
CA GLY A 291 -0.53 -0.56 -7.91
C GLY A 291 -0.12 -1.35 -6.66
N GLN A 292 0.01 -0.67 -5.50
CA GLN A 292 0.29 -1.33 -4.23
C GLN A 292 -0.90 -2.14 -3.67
N LEU A 293 -2.10 -1.90 -4.19
CA LEU A 293 -3.33 -2.62 -3.83
C LEU A 293 -3.61 -3.78 -4.78
N MET A 294 -2.95 -3.81 -5.95
CA MET A 294 -3.27 -4.75 -7.03
C MET A 294 -2.51 -6.07 -6.89
N PRO A 295 -3.21 -7.22 -6.78
CA PRO A 295 -2.58 -8.53 -6.86
C PRO A 295 -1.82 -8.77 -8.18
N PRO A 296 -0.85 -9.72 -8.22
CA PRO A 296 -0.53 -10.69 -7.19
C PRO A 296 0.53 -10.28 -6.18
N VAL A 297 1.39 -9.26 -6.43
CA VAL A 297 2.49 -8.93 -5.51
C VAL A 297 2.05 -7.94 -4.44
N MET A 298 1.31 -6.89 -4.82
CA MET A 298 0.85 -5.83 -3.90
C MET A 298 2.02 -5.05 -3.25
N GLY A 299 1.72 -4.17 -2.33
CA GLY A 299 2.72 -3.52 -1.48
C GLY A 299 3.11 -4.36 -0.26
N ALA A 300 4.23 -4.02 0.39
CA ALA A 300 4.74 -4.73 1.56
C ALA A 300 3.71 -4.88 2.70
N GLY A 301 2.74 -3.98 2.81
CA GLY A 301 1.66 -4.04 3.80
C GLY A 301 0.78 -5.29 3.69
N ALA A 302 0.60 -5.86 2.50
CA ALA A 302 -0.19 -7.08 2.32
C ALA A 302 0.46 -8.30 2.98
N PHE A 303 1.79 -8.40 2.97
CA PHE A 303 2.52 -9.46 3.68
C PHE A 303 2.47 -9.29 5.20
N ILE A 304 2.51 -8.04 5.65
CA ILE A 304 2.35 -7.70 7.06
C ILE A 304 0.92 -8.05 7.51
N MET A 305 -0.07 -7.75 6.67
CA MET A 305 -1.47 -8.17 6.91
C MET A 305 -1.58 -9.69 7.07
N ALA A 306 -0.97 -10.48 6.19
CA ALA A 306 -0.96 -11.94 6.29
C ALA A 306 -0.36 -12.42 7.62
N SER A 307 0.71 -11.76 8.09
CA SER A 307 1.33 -12.06 9.37
C SER A 307 0.47 -11.66 10.57
N TYR A 308 -0.19 -10.50 10.53
CA TYR A 308 -1.01 -10.01 11.63
C TYR A 308 -2.33 -10.77 11.76
N THR A 309 -2.96 -11.09 10.63
CA THR A 309 -4.25 -11.81 10.59
C THR A 309 -4.10 -13.32 10.66
N GLN A 310 -2.90 -13.86 10.49
CA GLN A 310 -2.60 -15.29 10.34
C GLN A 310 -3.39 -15.95 9.19
N VAL A 311 -3.88 -15.15 8.25
CA VAL A 311 -4.59 -15.62 7.05
C VAL A 311 -3.60 -15.80 5.92
N SER A 312 -3.81 -16.82 5.07
CA SER A 312 -2.91 -17.12 3.98
C SER A 312 -2.80 -15.93 3.01
N TYR A 313 -1.59 -15.68 2.49
CA TYR A 313 -1.38 -14.63 1.50
C TYR A 313 -2.26 -14.82 0.26
N LEU A 314 -2.48 -16.09 -0.16
CA LEU A 314 -3.37 -16.43 -1.27
C LEU A 314 -4.81 -15.94 -1.04
N THR A 315 -5.33 -16.10 0.19
CA THR A 315 -6.66 -15.57 0.55
C THR A 315 -6.70 -14.05 0.47
N ILE A 316 -5.66 -13.37 0.99
CA ILE A 316 -5.58 -11.90 0.97
C ILE A 316 -5.57 -11.37 -0.46
N ILE A 317 -4.75 -11.91 -1.37
CA ILE A 317 -4.74 -11.47 -2.77
C ILE A 317 -6.07 -11.79 -3.48
N GLY A 318 -6.72 -12.90 -3.12
CA GLY A 318 -8.03 -13.25 -3.66
C GLY A 318 -9.09 -12.19 -3.33
N VAL A 319 -9.23 -11.86 -2.03
CA VAL A 319 -10.23 -10.89 -1.57
C VAL A 319 -9.88 -9.45 -1.96
N ALA A 320 -8.59 -9.12 -2.14
CA ALA A 320 -8.15 -7.78 -2.58
C ALA A 320 -8.42 -7.52 -4.06
N THR A 321 -8.64 -8.55 -4.89
CA THR A 321 -8.73 -8.40 -6.35
C THR A 321 -9.91 -7.52 -6.78
N LEU A 322 -11.12 -7.80 -6.30
CA LEU A 322 -12.31 -7.01 -6.67
C LEU A 322 -12.22 -5.55 -6.17
N PRO A 323 -11.86 -5.29 -4.91
CA PRO A 323 -11.62 -3.94 -4.44
C PRO A 323 -10.57 -3.17 -5.25
N ALA A 324 -9.44 -3.80 -5.59
CA ALA A 324 -8.40 -3.18 -6.40
C ALA A 324 -8.91 -2.80 -7.79
N LEU A 325 -9.66 -3.69 -8.46
CA LEU A 325 -10.31 -3.38 -9.73
C LEU A 325 -11.27 -2.20 -9.60
N LEU A 326 -12.07 -2.16 -8.52
CA LEU A 326 -13.00 -1.06 -8.26
C LEU A 326 -12.26 0.29 -8.11
N TYR A 327 -11.09 0.27 -7.44
CA TYR A 327 -10.23 1.46 -7.34
C TYR A 327 -9.74 1.94 -8.72
N PHE A 328 -9.16 1.05 -9.54
CA PHE A 328 -8.66 1.42 -10.87
C PHE A 328 -9.78 1.91 -11.79
N ILE A 329 -10.95 1.29 -11.72
CA ILE A 329 -12.11 1.74 -12.48
C ILE A 329 -12.55 3.12 -11.99
N SER A 330 -12.47 3.43 -10.68
CA SER A 330 -12.78 4.76 -10.15
C SER A 330 -11.85 5.84 -10.74
N VAL A 331 -10.55 5.57 -10.84
CA VAL A 331 -9.59 6.48 -11.49
C VAL A 331 -9.90 6.63 -12.99
N ALA A 332 -10.22 5.52 -13.66
CA ALA A 332 -10.61 5.52 -15.07
C ALA A 332 -11.88 6.35 -15.34
N MET A 333 -12.82 6.39 -14.39
CA MET A 333 -14.03 7.23 -14.48
C MET A 333 -13.69 8.72 -14.45
N PHE A 334 -12.74 9.16 -13.58
CA PHE A 334 -12.22 10.52 -13.62
C PHE A 334 -11.56 10.84 -14.96
N VAL A 335 -10.75 9.90 -15.48
CA VAL A 335 -10.11 10.06 -16.81
C VAL A 335 -11.18 10.22 -17.89
N ARG A 336 -12.24 9.42 -17.89
CA ARG A 336 -13.34 9.52 -18.84
C ARG A 336 -14.02 10.89 -18.81
N ILE A 337 -14.35 11.36 -17.62
CA ILE A 337 -15.01 12.67 -17.44
C ILE A 337 -14.12 13.80 -17.94
N GLU A 338 -12.82 13.80 -17.56
CA GLU A 338 -11.88 14.82 -17.99
C GLU A 338 -11.63 14.77 -19.51
N ALA A 339 -11.54 13.57 -20.09
CA ALA A 339 -11.40 13.41 -21.54
C ALA A 339 -12.55 14.04 -22.32
N LYS A 340 -13.77 13.95 -21.79
CA LYS A 340 -14.95 14.61 -22.38
C LYS A 340 -14.94 16.12 -22.17
N ARG A 341 -14.52 16.57 -20.98
CA ARG A 341 -14.45 17.98 -20.60
C ARG A 341 -13.37 18.73 -21.37
N SER A 342 -12.20 18.12 -21.55
CA SER A 342 -11.05 18.71 -22.24
C SER A 342 -11.07 18.49 -23.76
N HIS A 343 -12.09 17.81 -24.30
CA HIS A 343 -12.15 17.40 -25.70
C HIS A 343 -10.90 16.64 -26.16
N ALA A 344 -10.37 15.76 -25.28
CA ALA A 344 -9.18 14.99 -25.56
C ALA A 344 -9.32 14.19 -26.84
N VAL A 345 -8.32 14.31 -27.71
CA VAL A 345 -8.32 13.68 -29.04
C VAL A 345 -7.91 12.21 -28.91
N LYS A 346 -8.46 11.37 -29.76
CA LYS A 346 -7.87 10.06 -30.00
C LYS A 346 -6.51 10.30 -30.66
N LEU A 347 -5.46 9.75 -30.10
CA LEU A 347 -4.21 9.68 -30.84
C LEU A 347 -4.38 8.58 -31.89
N GLU A 348 -4.41 8.97 -33.15
CA GLU A 348 -4.30 8.03 -34.26
C GLU A 348 -2.85 7.55 -34.29
N ASP A 349 -2.59 6.50 -33.54
CA ASP A 349 -1.30 5.83 -33.53
C ASP A 349 -1.37 4.77 -34.66
N GLU A 350 -1.04 5.18 -35.88
CA GLU A 350 -0.99 4.31 -37.07
C GLU A 350 -0.07 3.10 -36.85
N ALA A 351 0.84 3.18 -35.86
CA ALA A 351 1.82 2.17 -35.51
C ALA A 351 1.41 1.31 -34.30
N ALA A 352 0.21 1.49 -33.70
CA ALA A 352 -0.19 0.67 -32.54
C ALA A 352 -0.32 -0.81 -32.97
N PRO A 353 0.51 -1.70 -32.37
CA PRO A 353 0.47 -3.11 -32.73
C PRO A 353 -0.90 -3.73 -32.38
N SER A 354 -1.34 -4.72 -33.12
CA SER A 354 -2.56 -5.44 -32.76
C SER A 354 -2.34 -6.27 -31.48
N LEU A 355 -3.43 -6.47 -30.69
CA LEU A 355 -3.36 -7.29 -29.47
C LEU A 355 -2.75 -8.67 -29.74
N LYS A 356 -3.08 -9.27 -30.89
CA LYS A 356 -2.51 -10.57 -31.32
C LYS A 356 -0.99 -10.51 -31.54
N GLN A 357 -0.47 -9.40 -32.06
CA GLN A 357 0.98 -9.20 -32.26
C GLN A 357 1.68 -9.02 -30.92
N VAL A 358 1.12 -8.19 -30.02
CA VAL A 358 1.68 -7.96 -28.68
C VAL A 358 1.71 -9.27 -27.87
N LEU A 359 0.60 -9.99 -27.82
CA LEU A 359 0.53 -11.28 -27.13
C LEU A 359 1.47 -12.32 -27.76
N LYS A 360 1.57 -12.39 -29.10
CA LYS A 360 2.50 -13.31 -29.75
C LYS A 360 3.96 -12.98 -29.44
N GLY A 361 4.29 -11.69 -29.30
CA GLY A 361 5.64 -11.23 -29.00
C GLY A 361 6.02 -11.32 -27.52
N GLY A 362 5.06 -11.28 -26.59
CA GLY A 362 5.32 -11.10 -25.16
C GLY A 362 4.57 -12.01 -24.18
N TRP A 363 3.84 -13.04 -24.65
CA TRP A 363 3.08 -13.93 -23.76
C TRP A 363 3.95 -14.58 -22.68
N HIS A 364 5.21 -14.83 -22.97
CA HIS A 364 6.17 -15.43 -22.05
C HIS A 364 6.43 -14.58 -20.81
N PHE A 365 6.18 -13.25 -20.85
CA PHE A 365 6.25 -12.38 -19.68
C PHE A 365 5.11 -12.60 -18.68
N LEU A 366 4.00 -13.21 -19.12
CA LEU A 366 2.90 -13.59 -18.22
C LEU A 366 3.17 -14.91 -17.50
N LEU A 367 4.06 -15.76 -18.05
CA LEU A 367 4.36 -17.06 -17.50
C LEU A 367 4.88 -17.02 -16.04
N PRO A 368 5.82 -16.13 -15.65
CA PRO A 368 6.24 -16.04 -14.27
C PRO A 368 5.13 -15.66 -13.28
N LEU A 369 4.18 -14.82 -13.70
CA LEU A 369 3.01 -14.48 -12.87
C LEU A 369 2.08 -15.69 -12.70
N VAL A 370 1.86 -16.43 -13.76
CA VAL A 370 1.07 -17.68 -13.70
C VAL A 370 1.76 -18.71 -12.81
N VAL A 371 3.08 -18.87 -12.93
CA VAL A 371 3.89 -19.77 -12.10
C VAL A 371 3.81 -19.38 -10.62
N LEU A 372 3.92 -18.08 -10.33
CA LEU A 372 3.78 -17.55 -8.97
C LEU A 372 2.42 -17.93 -8.35
N VAL A 373 1.34 -17.62 -9.06
CA VAL A 373 -0.02 -17.90 -8.58
C VAL A 373 -0.25 -19.40 -8.47
N ALA A 374 0.18 -20.18 -9.47
CA ALA A 374 0.07 -21.64 -9.43
C ALA A 374 0.81 -22.24 -8.23
N ALA A 375 2.03 -21.79 -7.94
CA ALA A 375 2.80 -22.25 -6.78
C ALA A 375 2.07 -21.95 -5.46
N LEU A 376 1.48 -20.75 -5.33
CA LEU A 376 0.66 -20.39 -4.16
C LEU A 376 -0.59 -21.28 -4.03
N VAL A 377 -1.28 -21.57 -5.13
CA VAL A 377 -2.46 -22.46 -5.16
C VAL A 377 -2.09 -23.91 -4.81
N TYR A 378 -0.90 -24.37 -5.21
CA TYR A 378 -0.38 -25.68 -4.80
C TYR A 378 0.04 -25.76 -3.35
N GLY A 379 -0.01 -24.64 -2.60
CA GLY A 379 0.26 -24.61 -1.17
C GLY A 379 1.72 -24.33 -0.81
N TYR A 380 2.57 -23.91 -1.75
CA TYR A 380 3.91 -23.43 -1.44
C TYR A 380 3.86 -22.12 -0.65
N THR A 381 4.84 -21.92 0.23
CA THR A 381 4.99 -20.64 0.93
C THR A 381 5.23 -19.51 -0.05
N PRO A 382 4.77 -18.27 0.24
CA PRO A 382 4.96 -17.14 -0.66
C PRO A 382 6.44 -16.88 -1.01
N THR A 383 7.37 -17.09 -0.08
CA THR A 383 8.81 -16.97 -0.32
C THR A 383 9.32 -17.98 -1.34
N TYR A 384 8.93 -19.24 -1.17
CA TYR A 384 9.31 -20.31 -2.09
C TYR A 384 8.67 -20.13 -3.47
N ALA A 385 7.39 -19.74 -3.51
CA ALA A 385 6.69 -19.40 -4.75
C ALA A 385 7.38 -18.25 -5.51
N ALA A 386 7.83 -17.21 -4.80
CA ALA A 386 8.59 -16.12 -5.38
C ALA A 386 9.97 -16.59 -5.91
N GLY A 387 10.66 -17.49 -5.20
CA GLY A 387 11.91 -18.11 -5.67
C GLY A 387 11.74 -18.88 -6.98
N ILE A 388 10.70 -19.73 -7.07
CA ILE A 388 10.35 -20.46 -8.31
C ILE A 388 9.99 -19.45 -9.42
N ALA A 389 9.24 -18.40 -9.10
CA ALA A 389 8.86 -17.37 -10.05
C ALA A 389 10.09 -16.61 -10.60
N ILE A 390 11.10 -16.29 -9.77
CA ILE A 390 12.36 -15.67 -10.21
C ILE A 390 13.07 -16.56 -11.24
N LEU A 391 13.19 -17.86 -10.96
CA LEU A 391 13.76 -18.81 -11.91
C LEU A 391 12.96 -18.87 -13.20
N SER A 392 11.64 -18.85 -13.10
CA SER A 392 10.76 -18.86 -14.27
C SER A 392 10.88 -17.60 -15.13
N VAL A 393 11.21 -16.42 -14.57
CA VAL A 393 11.52 -15.21 -15.34
C VAL A 393 12.73 -15.44 -16.23
N VAL A 394 13.81 -16.00 -15.69
CA VAL A 394 15.03 -16.27 -16.44
C VAL A 394 14.73 -17.24 -17.60
N VAL A 395 14.08 -18.36 -17.31
CA VAL A 395 13.71 -19.37 -18.31
C VAL A 395 12.76 -18.79 -19.37
N ALA A 396 11.74 -18.05 -18.93
CA ALA A 396 10.80 -17.40 -19.84
C ALA A 396 11.47 -16.37 -20.76
N SER A 397 12.48 -15.64 -20.25
CA SER A 397 13.24 -14.67 -21.03
C SER A 397 13.95 -15.31 -22.23
N TRP A 398 14.35 -16.58 -22.12
CA TRP A 398 14.99 -17.31 -23.22
C TRP A 398 14.04 -17.60 -24.39
N LEU A 399 12.74 -17.47 -24.16
CA LEU A 399 11.72 -17.54 -25.22
C LEU A 399 11.53 -16.18 -25.92
N SER A 400 12.16 -15.11 -25.40
CA SER A 400 12.10 -13.76 -25.96
C SER A 400 13.17 -13.54 -27.03
N LYS A 401 13.03 -12.42 -27.77
CA LYS A 401 14.05 -12.00 -28.73
C LYS A 401 15.35 -11.51 -28.06
N ASN A 402 15.25 -11.06 -26.80
CA ASN A 402 16.36 -10.58 -26.01
C ASN A 402 16.46 -11.42 -24.72
N PRO A 403 17.09 -12.59 -24.76
CA PRO A 403 17.20 -13.47 -23.60
C PRO A 403 18.10 -12.83 -22.53
N MET A 404 17.74 -13.00 -21.26
CA MET A 404 18.59 -12.57 -20.15
C MET A 404 19.89 -13.35 -20.13
N GLY A 405 21.01 -12.65 -20.30
CA GLY A 405 22.34 -13.20 -20.13
C GLY A 405 22.78 -13.20 -18.65
N PHE A 406 23.96 -13.76 -18.39
CA PHE A 406 24.52 -13.82 -17.04
C PHE A 406 24.67 -12.42 -16.40
N ARG A 407 25.04 -11.42 -17.19
CA ARG A 407 25.18 -10.04 -16.73
C ARG A 407 23.82 -9.43 -16.33
N ASP A 408 22.76 -9.71 -17.09
CA ASP A 408 21.41 -9.22 -16.77
C ASP A 408 20.89 -9.83 -15.48
N ILE A 409 21.22 -11.10 -15.20
CA ILE A 409 20.90 -11.77 -13.93
C ILE A 409 21.62 -11.07 -12.77
N LEU A 410 22.92 -10.79 -12.89
CA LEU A 410 23.68 -10.07 -11.87
C LEU A 410 23.13 -8.66 -11.65
N ASP A 411 22.78 -7.96 -12.73
CA ASP A 411 22.16 -6.63 -12.66
C ASP A 411 20.79 -6.68 -11.96
N ALA A 412 19.97 -7.72 -12.21
CA ALA A 412 18.67 -7.89 -11.57
C ALA A 412 18.83 -8.16 -10.06
N LEU A 413 19.80 -9.02 -9.66
CA LEU A 413 20.12 -9.25 -8.25
C LEU A 413 20.56 -7.97 -7.54
N ALA A 414 21.48 -7.22 -8.14
CA ALA A 414 21.96 -5.97 -7.57
C ALA A 414 20.87 -4.89 -7.51
N MET A 415 20.05 -4.78 -8.55
CA MET A 415 18.93 -3.84 -8.62
C MET A 415 17.87 -4.15 -7.56
N GLY A 416 17.46 -5.42 -7.43
CA GLY A 416 16.46 -5.85 -6.45
C GLY A 416 16.91 -5.53 -5.02
N THR A 417 18.16 -5.88 -4.67
CA THR A 417 18.72 -5.60 -3.34
C THR A 417 18.78 -4.10 -3.05
N ARG A 418 19.17 -3.28 -4.01
CA ARG A 418 19.18 -1.82 -3.83
C ARG A 418 17.79 -1.25 -3.66
N ASN A 419 16.81 -1.75 -4.41
CA ASN A 419 15.44 -1.27 -4.35
C ASN A 419 14.78 -1.52 -2.98
N ILE A 420 15.16 -2.60 -2.30
CA ILE A 420 14.60 -2.91 -0.98
C ILE A 420 15.30 -2.16 0.16
N THR A 421 16.50 -1.63 -0.01
CA THR A 421 17.34 -1.10 1.09
C THR A 421 16.57 -0.14 2.01
N THR A 422 15.87 0.84 1.46
CA THR A 422 15.06 1.78 2.25
C THR A 422 13.95 1.07 3.04
N THR A 423 13.26 0.13 2.40
CA THR A 423 12.17 -0.63 3.04
C THR A 423 12.70 -1.56 4.13
N ALA A 424 13.85 -2.21 3.90
CA ALA A 424 14.49 -3.07 4.89
C ALA A 424 14.84 -2.31 6.17
N ILE A 425 15.54 -1.18 6.04
CA ILE A 425 15.89 -0.33 7.19
C ILE A 425 14.63 0.19 7.90
N LEU A 426 13.62 0.61 7.14
CA LEU A 426 12.33 1.05 7.67
C LEU A 426 11.67 -0.03 8.52
N LEU A 427 11.54 -1.25 8.00
CA LEU A 427 10.84 -2.35 8.68
C LEU A 427 11.59 -2.77 9.95
N ILE A 428 12.92 -2.86 9.90
CA ILE A 428 13.74 -3.13 11.08
C ILE A 428 13.51 -2.06 12.16
N THR A 429 13.48 -0.78 11.77
CA THR A 429 13.30 0.34 12.71
C THR A 429 11.90 0.35 13.32
N VAL A 430 10.85 0.14 12.51
CA VAL A 430 9.45 0.11 12.98
C VAL A 430 9.20 -1.05 13.94
N GLY A 431 9.99 -2.13 13.85
CA GLY A 431 9.99 -3.20 14.84
C GLY A 431 10.15 -2.71 16.29
N LEU A 432 10.90 -1.63 16.53
CA LEU A 432 11.01 -1.00 17.84
C LEU A 432 9.68 -0.44 18.34
N ILE A 433 8.91 0.20 17.46
CA ILE A 433 7.59 0.75 17.82
C ILE A 433 6.62 -0.40 18.13
N VAL A 434 6.61 -1.44 17.30
CA VAL A 434 5.76 -2.62 17.50
C VAL A 434 6.09 -3.31 18.82
N MET A 435 7.37 -3.45 19.16
CA MET A 435 7.80 -3.99 20.45
C MET A 435 7.26 -3.16 21.63
N VAL A 436 7.35 -1.83 21.57
CA VAL A 436 6.81 -0.96 22.62
C VAL A 436 5.29 -1.11 22.73
N VAL A 437 4.57 -1.06 21.62
CA VAL A 437 3.10 -1.21 21.61
C VAL A 437 2.68 -2.57 22.17
N SER A 438 3.36 -3.65 21.79
CA SER A 438 3.06 -5.01 22.29
C SER A 438 3.42 -5.17 23.78
N THR A 439 4.52 -4.54 24.22
CA THR A 439 4.98 -4.63 25.62
C THR A 439 4.05 -3.87 26.57
N THR A 440 3.57 -2.70 26.16
CA THR A 440 2.75 -1.82 27.00
C THR A 440 1.26 -2.10 26.92
N GLY A 441 0.81 -2.82 25.88
CA GLY A 441 -0.62 -3.01 25.61
C GLY A 441 -1.34 -1.74 25.12
N ILE A 442 -0.59 -0.66 24.83
CA ILE A 442 -1.15 0.66 24.44
C ILE A 442 -2.06 0.57 23.21
N GLY A 443 -1.86 -0.44 22.35
CA GLY A 443 -2.71 -0.67 21.19
C GLY A 443 -4.15 -0.98 21.59
N ASN A 444 -4.38 -1.84 22.58
CA ASN A 444 -5.72 -2.14 23.08
C ASN A 444 -6.34 -0.92 23.78
N THR A 445 -5.55 -0.21 24.60
CA THR A 445 -5.99 1.01 25.27
C THR A 445 -6.42 2.07 24.26
N PHE A 446 -5.65 2.26 23.22
CA PHE A 446 -5.97 3.23 22.15
C PHE A 446 -7.22 2.80 21.36
N SER A 447 -7.39 1.51 21.11
CA SER A 447 -8.58 0.98 20.46
C SER A 447 -9.85 1.23 21.28
N LEU A 448 -9.81 1.00 22.59
CA LEU A 448 -10.94 1.29 23.49
C LEU A 448 -11.26 2.79 23.48
N MET A 449 -10.26 3.64 23.59
CA MET A 449 -10.42 5.11 23.55
C MET A 449 -11.06 5.59 22.24
N ILE A 450 -10.62 5.09 21.09
CA ILE A 450 -11.23 5.43 19.79
C ILE A 450 -12.70 4.99 19.76
N THR A 451 -13.00 3.80 20.26
CA THR A 451 -14.37 3.27 20.31
C THR A 451 -15.27 4.13 21.19
N ASP A 452 -14.78 4.56 22.35
CA ASP A 452 -15.49 5.46 23.27
C ASP A 452 -15.75 6.83 22.63
N TRP A 453 -14.71 7.44 22.03
CA TRP A 453 -14.84 8.72 21.32
C TRP A 453 -15.82 8.64 20.14
N ALA A 454 -15.87 7.50 19.49
CA ALA A 454 -16.81 7.23 18.41
C ALA A 454 -18.23 6.92 18.91
N GLY A 455 -18.45 6.79 20.23
CA GLY A 455 -19.73 6.36 20.80
C GLY A 455 -20.19 5.00 20.30
N GLY A 456 -19.27 4.07 20.05
CA GLY A 456 -19.55 2.75 19.47
C GLY A 456 -19.92 2.77 17.98
N SER A 457 -19.80 3.91 17.28
CA SER A 457 -20.13 4.01 15.87
C SER A 457 -18.97 3.58 14.98
N LEU A 458 -19.16 2.53 14.20
CA LEU A 458 -18.17 2.05 13.23
C LEU A 458 -17.80 3.15 12.20
N LEU A 459 -18.76 3.92 11.72
CA LEU A 459 -18.50 5.00 10.76
C LEU A 459 -17.60 6.08 11.36
N ILE A 460 -17.88 6.52 12.58
CA ILE A 460 -17.07 7.54 13.25
C ILE A 460 -15.68 6.98 13.54
N THR A 461 -15.58 5.72 13.96
CA THR A 461 -14.29 5.04 14.16
C THR A 461 -13.46 5.03 12.87
N ILE A 462 -14.04 4.66 11.74
CA ILE A 462 -13.33 4.68 10.44
C ILE A 462 -12.90 6.10 10.06
N LEU A 463 -13.75 7.11 10.30
CA LEU A 463 -13.40 8.51 10.05
C LEU A 463 -12.25 9.00 10.96
N LEU A 464 -12.24 8.63 12.24
CA LEU A 464 -11.14 8.94 13.15
C LEU A 464 -9.84 8.25 12.72
N VAL A 465 -9.91 6.98 12.31
CA VAL A 465 -8.75 6.24 11.78
C VAL A 465 -8.28 6.84 10.44
N ALA A 466 -9.19 7.28 9.58
CA ALA A 466 -8.84 7.99 8.35
C ALA A 466 -8.13 9.32 8.64
N LEU A 467 -8.60 10.06 9.64
CA LEU A 467 -7.93 11.29 10.09
C LEU A 467 -6.54 11.00 10.68
N ALA A 468 -6.43 9.97 11.50
CA ALA A 468 -5.14 9.53 12.04
C ALA A 468 -4.18 9.09 10.91
N SER A 469 -4.70 8.36 9.90
CA SER A 469 -3.94 7.98 8.70
C SER A 469 -3.44 9.19 7.92
N LEU A 470 -4.28 10.21 7.74
CA LEU A 470 -3.91 11.48 7.11
C LEU A 470 -2.75 12.15 7.86
N ILE A 471 -2.84 12.24 9.18
CA ILE A 471 -1.80 12.88 10.02
C ILE A 471 -0.49 12.08 9.96
N LEU A 472 -0.55 10.77 10.15
CA LEU A 472 0.62 9.90 10.10
C LEU A 472 1.23 9.83 8.69
N GLY A 473 0.39 9.82 7.66
CA GLY A 473 0.80 9.82 6.26
C GLY A 473 1.59 11.05 5.82
N MET A 474 1.48 12.16 6.56
CA MET A 474 2.33 13.33 6.33
C MET A 474 3.80 13.13 6.71
N GLY A 475 4.13 12.11 7.47
CA GLY A 475 5.51 11.85 7.92
C GLY A 475 5.99 10.43 7.73
N LEU A 476 5.09 9.48 7.42
CA LEU A 476 5.40 8.06 7.31
C LEU A 476 5.18 7.56 5.88
N PRO A 477 6.07 6.69 5.36
CA PRO A 477 5.76 5.86 4.19
C PRO A 477 4.58 4.92 4.49
N VAL A 478 3.84 4.52 3.44
CA VAL A 478 2.63 3.67 3.52
C VAL A 478 2.79 2.47 4.46
N THR A 479 3.89 1.73 4.31
CA THR A 479 4.11 0.50 5.09
C THR A 479 4.24 0.79 6.59
N ALA A 480 4.95 1.87 6.97
CA ALA A 480 5.07 2.28 8.37
C ALA A 480 3.74 2.80 8.92
N ALA A 481 3.04 3.64 8.15
CA ALA A 481 1.72 4.14 8.53
C ALA A 481 0.74 2.99 8.76
N TYR A 482 0.73 1.99 7.86
CA TYR A 482 -0.09 0.79 8.02
C TYR A 482 0.26 0.01 9.28
N ILE A 483 1.55 -0.25 9.57
CA ILE A 483 1.95 -1.01 10.76
C ILE A 483 1.48 -0.31 12.03
N VAL A 484 1.75 1.00 12.15
CA VAL A 484 1.38 1.78 13.33
C VAL A 484 -0.14 1.83 13.50
N LEU A 485 -0.88 2.14 12.43
CA LEU A 485 -2.34 2.19 12.49
C LEU A 485 -2.97 0.83 12.76
N ALA A 486 -2.45 -0.24 12.15
CA ALA A 486 -2.96 -1.59 12.36
C ALA A 486 -2.79 -2.03 13.81
N THR A 487 -1.61 -1.79 14.38
CA THR A 487 -1.36 -2.13 15.80
C THR A 487 -2.21 -1.34 16.78
N LEU A 488 -2.58 -0.10 16.45
CA LEU A 488 -3.37 0.77 17.33
C LEU A 488 -4.88 0.68 17.10
N SER A 489 -5.33 0.46 15.87
CA SER A 489 -6.74 0.67 15.49
C SER A 489 -7.44 -0.57 14.93
N ALA A 490 -6.71 -1.61 14.49
CA ALA A 490 -7.35 -2.80 13.94
C ALA A 490 -8.28 -3.49 14.93
N PRO A 491 -7.94 -3.63 16.23
CA PRO A 491 -8.84 -4.24 17.20
C PRO A 491 -10.17 -3.49 17.35
N ALA A 492 -10.16 -2.13 17.31
CA ALA A 492 -11.38 -1.33 17.40
C ALA A 492 -12.31 -1.58 16.20
N ILE A 493 -11.77 -1.51 14.98
CA ILE A 493 -12.56 -1.75 13.76
C ILE A 493 -13.07 -3.19 13.72
N TYR A 494 -12.21 -4.16 14.03
CA TYR A 494 -12.59 -5.58 14.09
C TYR A 494 -13.76 -5.83 15.05
N ASN A 495 -13.66 -5.35 16.28
CA ASN A 495 -14.70 -5.54 17.30
C ASN A 495 -16.03 -4.92 16.85
N LEU A 496 -16.02 -3.72 16.27
CA LEU A 496 -17.24 -3.06 15.81
C LEU A 496 -17.87 -3.76 14.61
N ILE A 497 -17.06 -4.26 13.64
CA ILE A 497 -17.58 -5.05 12.51
C ILE A 497 -18.16 -6.37 13.03
N ALA A 498 -17.47 -7.05 13.95
CA ALA A 498 -17.93 -8.32 14.52
C ALA A 498 -19.21 -8.14 15.35
N GLN A 499 -19.33 -7.08 16.15
CA GLN A 499 -20.56 -6.72 16.86
C GLN A 499 -21.71 -6.43 15.88
N SER A 500 -21.44 -5.75 14.77
CA SER A 500 -22.45 -5.48 13.75
C SER A 500 -23.01 -6.78 13.14
N GLN A 501 -22.15 -7.76 12.86
CA GLN A 501 -22.59 -9.08 12.39
C GLN A 501 -23.36 -9.85 13.44
N LEU A 502 -22.96 -9.76 14.71
CA LEU A 502 -23.68 -10.39 15.82
C LEU A 502 -25.08 -9.79 15.99
N VAL A 503 -25.22 -8.46 15.87
CA VAL A 503 -26.52 -7.78 15.83
C VAL A 503 -27.38 -8.33 14.69
N GLU A 504 -26.80 -8.51 13.50
CA GLU A 504 -27.52 -9.05 12.34
C GLU A 504 -28.01 -10.48 12.58
N LEU A 505 -27.20 -11.35 13.20
CA LEU A 505 -27.62 -12.69 13.59
C LEU A 505 -28.79 -12.67 14.59
N MET A 506 -28.75 -11.76 15.56
CA MET A 506 -29.83 -11.60 16.55
C MET A 506 -31.12 -11.05 15.92
N VAL A 507 -30.99 -10.06 15.04
CA VAL A 507 -32.13 -9.48 14.30
C VAL A 507 -32.82 -10.54 13.44
N ASN A 508 -32.05 -11.43 12.81
CA ASN A 508 -32.57 -12.51 11.98
C ASN A 508 -33.03 -13.75 12.80
N GLY A 509 -32.83 -13.75 14.10
CA GLY A 509 -33.17 -14.89 14.98
C GLY A 509 -32.25 -16.11 14.76
N ASN A 510 -31.07 -15.93 14.19
CA ASN A 510 -30.12 -16.99 13.81
C ASN A 510 -28.95 -17.13 14.80
N LEU A 511 -29.09 -16.67 16.05
CA LEU A 511 -28.05 -16.78 17.05
C LEU A 511 -27.84 -18.25 17.45
N PRO A 512 -26.62 -18.82 17.36
CA PRO A 512 -26.34 -20.19 17.77
C PRO A 512 -26.62 -20.46 19.27
N GLU A 513 -27.04 -21.66 19.61
CA GLU A 513 -27.38 -22.06 21.01
C GLU A 513 -26.19 -21.88 21.96
N GLN A 514 -24.94 -22.15 21.48
CA GLN A 514 -23.75 -21.96 22.29
C GLN A 514 -23.55 -20.47 22.67
N ALA A 515 -23.85 -19.53 21.75
CA ALA A 515 -23.79 -18.11 22.03
C ALA A 515 -24.91 -17.67 23.01
N LYS A 516 -26.12 -18.27 22.92
CA LYS A 516 -27.21 -17.98 23.87
C LYS A 516 -26.83 -18.37 25.31
N ALA A 517 -25.98 -19.37 25.50
CA ALA A 517 -25.52 -19.77 26.84
C ALA A 517 -24.76 -18.65 27.57
N ILE A 518 -24.08 -17.76 26.84
CA ILE A 518 -23.40 -16.63 27.46
C ILE A 518 -24.43 -15.61 27.99
N PHE A 519 -25.53 -15.40 27.27
CA PHE A 519 -26.61 -14.53 27.74
C PHE A 519 -27.34 -15.11 28.97
N MET A 520 -27.31 -16.43 29.18
CA MET A 520 -27.81 -17.01 30.42
C MET A 520 -27.06 -16.52 31.66
N LEU A 521 -25.77 -16.23 31.51
CA LEU A 521 -24.94 -15.67 32.57
C LEU A 521 -25.09 -14.18 32.72
N ALA A 522 -25.22 -13.45 31.57
CA ALA A 522 -25.22 -12.00 31.55
C ALA A 522 -26.62 -11.37 31.76
N ALA A 523 -27.68 -12.00 31.23
CA ALA A 523 -29.03 -11.46 31.21
C ALA A 523 -30.10 -12.58 31.24
N PRO A 524 -30.19 -13.41 32.31
CA PRO A 524 -31.07 -14.56 32.38
C PRO A 524 -32.56 -14.21 32.18
N ASP A 525 -32.99 -13.02 32.63
CA ASP A 525 -34.38 -12.58 32.54
C ASP A 525 -34.83 -12.21 31.12
N LYS A 526 -33.89 -12.07 30.17
CA LYS A 526 -34.16 -11.62 28.78
C LYS A 526 -33.96 -12.75 27.75
N LEU A 527 -33.69 -13.96 28.17
CA LEU A 527 -33.41 -15.11 27.27
C LEU A 527 -34.54 -15.41 26.29
N SER A 528 -35.80 -15.17 26.68
CA SER A 528 -36.94 -15.36 25.80
C SER A 528 -36.88 -14.52 24.53
N LEU A 529 -36.21 -13.37 24.56
CA LEU A 529 -36.02 -12.50 23.40
C LEU A 529 -35.08 -13.10 22.34
N LEU A 530 -34.18 -14.02 22.74
CA LEU A 530 -33.22 -14.67 21.84
C LEU A 530 -33.81 -15.84 21.05
N ASN A 531 -35.05 -16.21 21.28
CA ASN A 531 -35.70 -17.35 20.64
C ASN A 531 -36.35 -16.99 19.28
N GLY A 532 -36.23 -15.75 18.81
CA GLY A 532 -36.80 -15.32 17.56
C GLY A 532 -36.15 -14.02 17.06
N PRO A 533 -36.56 -13.53 15.88
CA PRO A 533 -36.12 -12.28 15.36
C PRO A 533 -36.45 -11.08 16.30
N MET A 534 -35.54 -10.12 16.40
CA MET A 534 -35.72 -8.91 17.21
C MET A 534 -35.32 -7.67 16.44
N ASP A 535 -35.69 -6.50 16.92
CA ASP A 535 -35.22 -5.24 16.32
C ASP A 535 -33.75 -4.95 16.69
N ALA A 536 -33.06 -4.16 15.87
CA ALA A 536 -31.64 -3.85 16.02
C ALA A 536 -31.33 -3.12 17.35
N ALA A 537 -32.25 -2.27 17.84
CA ALA A 537 -32.05 -1.54 19.10
C ALA A 537 -32.08 -2.50 20.29
N THR A 538 -33.03 -3.45 20.31
CA THR A 538 -33.09 -4.51 21.32
C THR A 538 -31.85 -5.40 21.27
N ALA A 539 -31.38 -5.79 20.07
CA ALA A 539 -30.15 -6.58 19.91
C ALA A 539 -28.93 -5.85 20.49
N GLN A 540 -28.78 -4.56 20.20
CA GLN A 540 -27.67 -3.74 20.74
C GLN A 540 -27.78 -3.60 22.27
N GLN A 541 -28.99 -3.42 22.79
CA GLN A 541 -29.22 -3.37 24.24
C GLN A 541 -28.88 -4.71 24.91
N MET A 542 -29.21 -5.82 24.27
CA MET A 542 -28.82 -7.14 24.78
C MET A 542 -27.30 -7.31 24.82
N LEU A 543 -26.60 -6.89 23.78
CA LEU A 543 -25.13 -6.93 23.73
C LEU A 543 -24.49 -6.08 24.81
N SER A 544 -25.03 -4.91 25.12
CA SER A 544 -24.50 -4.02 26.16
C SER A 544 -24.62 -4.61 27.59
N LEU A 545 -25.42 -5.65 27.78
CA LEU A 545 -25.53 -6.38 29.04
C LEU A 545 -24.45 -7.44 29.23
N VAL A 546 -23.76 -7.82 28.13
CA VAL A 546 -22.68 -8.81 28.20
C VAL A 546 -21.42 -8.10 28.68
N PRO A 547 -20.81 -8.54 29.82
CA PRO A 547 -19.54 -7.97 30.26
C PRO A 547 -18.44 -8.13 29.22
N ASP A 548 -17.53 -7.15 29.15
CA ASP A 548 -16.41 -7.13 28.18
C ASP A 548 -15.55 -8.40 28.25
N THR A 549 -15.43 -9.00 29.46
CA THR A 549 -14.71 -10.27 29.67
C THR A 549 -15.29 -11.46 28.91
N PHE A 550 -16.57 -11.41 28.54
CA PHE A 550 -17.24 -12.47 27.77
C PHE A 550 -17.44 -12.11 26.29
N SER A 551 -17.11 -10.90 25.89
CA SER A 551 -17.33 -10.42 24.51
C SER A 551 -16.60 -11.26 23.48
N SER A 552 -15.34 -11.64 23.73
CA SER A 552 -14.56 -12.50 22.81
C SER A 552 -15.15 -13.91 22.73
N GLN A 553 -15.55 -14.49 23.86
CA GLN A 553 -16.19 -15.81 23.90
C GLN A 553 -17.53 -15.81 23.16
N LEU A 554 -18.32 -14.75 23.32
CA LEU A 554 -19.58 -14.59 22.60
C LEU A 554 -19.37 -14.57 21.07
N LEU A 555 -18.38 -13.84 20.58
CA LEU A 555 -18.05 -13.82 19.18
C LEU A 555 -17.59 -15.20 18.67
N GLU A 556 -16.73 -15.88 19.41
CA GLU A 556 -16.24 -17.23 19.07
C GLU A 556 -17.35 -18.30 19.07
N GLN A 557 -18.37 -18.14 19.90
CA GLN A 557 -19.52 -19.08 19.93
C GLN A 557 -20.60 -18.72 18.89
N ALA A 558 -20.67 -17.43 18.47
CA ALA A 558 -21.65 -16.95 17.51
C ALA A 558 -21.20 -17.07 16.06
N LEU A 559 -19.90 -16.92 15.82
CA LEU A 559 -19.32 -16.85 14.48
C LEU A 559 -18.30 -17.96 14.25
N SER A 560 -18.21 -18.46 13.02
CA SER A 560 -17.19 -19.46 12.68
C SER A 560 -15.77 -18.86 12.73
N PRO A 561 -14.74 -19.67 13.03
CA PRO A 561 -13.35 -19.20 12.99
C PRO A 561 -12.96 -18.59 11.62
N ALA A 562 -13.50 -19.14 10.54
CA ALA A 562 -13.29 -18.60 9.20
C ALA A 562 -13.91 -17.19 9.04
N SER A 563 -15.15 -17.00 9.54
CA SER A 563 -15.80 -15.67 9.53
C SER A 563 -15.01 -14.67 10.36
N LEU A 564 -14.60 -15.02 11.57
CA LEU A 564 -13.79 -14.14 12.44
C LEU A 564 -12.47 -13.74 11.77
N SER A 565 -11.79 -14.69 11.13
CA SER A 565 -10.56 -14.40 10.36
C SER A 565 -10.83 -13.42 9.22
N MET A 566 -11.93 -13.56 8.50
CA MET A 566 -12.29 -12.66 7.40
C MET A 566 -12.70 -11.26 7.89
N LEU A 567 -13.34 -11.15 9.05
CA LEU A 567 -13.61 -9.85 9.68
C LEU A 567 -12.34 -9.13 10.12
N LEU A 568 -11.36 -9.90 10.62
CA LEU A 568 -10.05 -9.35 10.93
C LEU A 568 -9.33 -8.86 9.66
N VAL A 569 -9.40 -9.62 8.56
CA VAL A 569 -8.89 -9.18 7.26
C VAL A 569 -9.63 -7.91 6.80
N ALA A 570 -10.95 -7.82 6.95
CA ALA A 570 -11.71 -6.62 6.59
C ALA A 570 -11.24 -5.39 7.37
N ALA A 571 -11.04 -5.50 8.69
CA ALA A 571 -10.50 -4.42 9.50
C ALA A 571 -9.09 -3.98 9.04
N HIS A 572 -8.21 -4.93 8.78
CA HIS A 572 -6.87 -4.66 8.26
C HIS A 572 -6.89 -4.06 6.85
N MET A 573 -7.81 -4.49 5.99
CA MET A 573 -8.00 -3.93 4.65
C MET A 573 -8.46 -2.47 4.71
N VAL A 574 -9.38 -2.10 5.63
CA VAL A 574 -9.75 -0.70 5.87
C VAL A 574 -8.51 0.13 6.14
N ILE A 575 -7.67 -0.29 7.08
CA ILE A 575 -6.47 0.44 7.49
C ILE A 575 -5.43 0.47 6.36
N PHE A 576 -5.22 -0.63 5.66
CA PHE A 576 -4.26 -0.72 4.57
C PHE A 576 -4.63 0.21 3.40
N TRP A 577 -5.91 0.30 3.05
CA TRP A 577 -6.41 1.24 2.04
C TRP A 577 -6.20 2.69 2.46
N LEU A 578 -6.60 3.03 3.69
CA LEU A 578 -6.42 4.37 4.23
C LEU A 578 -4.95 4.77 4.29
N SER A 579 -4.04 3.85 4.61
CA SER A 579 -2.59 4.12 4.66
C SER A 579 -1.98 4.49 3.31
N GLN A 580 -2.62 4.12 2.18
CA GLN A 580 -2.17 4.53 0.83
C GLN A 580 -2.27 6.04 0.62
N ASP A 581 -3.01 6.72 1.45
CA ASP A 581 -3.20 8.16 1.43
C ASP A 581 -1.87 8.93 1.47
N SER A 582 -0.87 8.43 2.19
CA SER A 582 0.48 9.00 2.26
C SER A 582 1.18 9.17 0.91
N ASN A 583 0.77 8.44 -0.13
CA ASN A 583 1.33 8.55 -1.49
C ASN A 583 0.80 9.76 -2.27
N VAL A 584 -0.43 10.21 -1.98
CA VAL A 584 -1.15 11.18 -2.80
C VAL A 584 -1.58 12.43 -2.05
N THR A 585 -1.60 12.41 -0.72
CA THR A 585 -2.11 13.53 0.08
C THR A 585 -1.00 14.49 0.50
N PRO A 586 -1.09 15.78 0.13
CA PRO A 586 -0.16 16.81 0.63
C PRO A 586 -0.17 16.87 2.18
N PRO A 587 0.97 17.27 2.83
CA PRO A 587 2.13 17.95 2.24
C PRO A 587 3.27 17.05 1.74
N VAL A 588 3.29 15.75 2.06
CA VAL A 588 4.40 14.83 1.73
C VAL A 588 3.89 13.65 0.91
N CYS A 589 3.51 13.89 -0.33
CA CYS A 589 3.00 12.88 -1.27
C CYS A 589 4.06 12.53 -2.31
N LEU A 590 5.01 11.65 -1.96
CA LEU A 590 6.19 11.35 -2.78
C LEU A 590 5.84 10.86 -4.18
N THR A 591 4.81 10.05 -4.34
CA THR A 591 4.35 9.55 -5.63
C THR A 591 3.85 10.69 -6.53
N ALA A 592 3.04 11.60 -5.95
CA ALA A 592 2.56 12.78 -6.68
C ALA A 592 3.70 13.77 -6.99
N PHE A 593 4.71 13.87 -6.13
CA PHE A 593 5.88 14.72 -6.38
C PHE A 593 6.75 14.18 -7.51
N ALA A 594 6.95 12.85 -7.57
CA ALA A 594 7.63 12.21 -8.68
C ALA A 594 6.90 12.46 -10.02
N ALA A 595 5.58 12.29 -10.05
CA ALA A 595 4.76 12.60 -11.21
C ALA A 595 4.83 14.09 -11.60
N ALA A 596 4.83 14.99 -10.61
CA ALA A 596 4.94 16.43 -10.82
C ALA A 596 6.28 16.82 -11.45
N ALA A 597 7.37 16.19 -11.03
CA ALA A 597 8.71 16.40 -11.60
C ALA A 597 8.76 16.01 -13.08
N ILE A 598 8.18 14.86 -13.44
CA ILE A 598 8.10 14.39 -14.83
C ILE A 598 7.23 15.33 -15.68
N ALA A 599 6.11 15.81 -15.13
CA ALA A 599 5.16 16.67 -15.84
C ALA A 599 5.62 18.15 -15.92
N GLY A 600 6.61 18.57 -15.14
CA GLY A 600 7.02 19.96 -14.99
C GLY A 600 5.93 20.83 -14.32
N THR A 601 5.25 20.30 -13.29
CA THR A 601 4.12 20.97 -12.62
C THR A 601 4.40 21.23 -11.14
N PRO A 602 3.73 22.23 -10.50
CA PRO A 602 3.91 22.49 -9.07
C PRO A 602 3.50 21.29 -8.22
N GLN A 603 4.42 20.81 -7.37
CA GLN A 603 4.29 19.61 -6.56
C GLN A 603 3.00 19.57 -5.71
N MET A 604 2.76 20.60 -4.89
CA MET A 604 1.58 20.67 -4.01
C MET A 604 0.26 20.65 -4.78
N ARG A 605 0.18 21.37 -5.90
CA ARG A 605 -1.04 21.41 -6.73
C ARG A 605 -1.28 20.07 -7.44
N THR A 606 -0.22 19.38 -7.80
CA THR A 606 -0.30 18.02 -8.35
C THR A 606 -0.74 17.02 -7.28
N GLY A 607 -0.21 17.13 -6.05
CA GLY A 607 -0.66 16.35 -4.91
C GLY A 607 -2.17 16.48 -4.65
N PHE A 608 -2.71 17.70 -4.59
CA PHE A 608 -4.16 17.90 -4.46
C PHE A 608 -4.96 17.32 -5.62
N THR A 609 -4.41 17.32 -6.83
CA THR A 609 -5.06 16.68 -7.99
C THR A 609 -5.03 15.15 -7.84
N ALA A 610 -3.89 14.56 -7.47
CA ALA A 610 -3.77 13.14 -7.20
C ALA A 610 -4.70 12.67 -6.07
N TRP A 611 -4.74 13.40 -4.97
CA TRP A 611 -5.65 13.16 -3.85
C TRP A 611 -7.13 13.18 -4.27
N LYS A 612 -7.51 14.14 -5.13
CA LYS A 612 -8.85 14.20 -5.69
C LYS A 612 -9.18 12.96 -6.52
N LEU A 613 -8.26 12.50 -7.36
CA LEU A 613 -8.45 11.34 -8.25
C LEU A 613 -8.43 10.01 -7.50
N ALA A 614 -7.78 9.96 -6.36
CA ALA A 614 -7.65 8.76 -5.51
C ALA A 614 -8.83 8.57 -4.53
N LYS A 615 -10.03 9.10 -4.81
CA LYS A 615 -11.18 9.01 -3.87
C LYS A 615 -11.64 7.58 -3.58
N GLY A 616 -11.32 6.63 -4.44
CA GLY A 616 -11.51 5.21 -4.15
C GLY A 616 -10.81 4.73 -2.88
N LEU A 617 -9.72 5.38 -2.45
CA LEU A 617 -9.02 5.06 -1.19
C LEU A 617 -9.87 5.30 0.06
N TYR A 618 -10.88 6.15 0.00
CA TYR A 618 -11.77 6.49 1.11
C TYR A 618 -13.14 5.83 1.00
N ILE A 619 -13.61 5.58 -0.23
CA ILE A 619 -14.94 5.01 -0.47
C ILE A 619 -14.90 3.49 -0.32
N VAL A 620 -13.89 2.81 -0.88
CA VAL A 620 -13.78 1.35 -0.85
C VAL A 620 -13.63 0.80 0.58
N PRO A 621 -12.89 1.43 1.53
CA PRO A 621 -12.84 1.00 2.92
C PRO A 621 -14.21 0.93 3.62
N LEU A 622 -15.16 1.79 3.26
CA LEU A 622 -16.52 1.72 3.80
C LEU A 622 -17.22 0.43 3.34
N LEU A 623 -16.95 -0.03 2.11
CA LEU A 623 -17.49 -1.30 1.63
C LEU A 623 -16.91 -2.50 2.39
N PHE A 624 -15.65 -2.44 2.83
CA PHE A 624 -15.06 -3.51 3.65
C PHE A 624 -15.74 -3.66 5.00
N ALA A 625 -16.14 -2.53 5.58
CA ALA A 625 -16.72 -2.48 6.90
C ALA A 625 -18.24 -2.74 6.93
N TYR A 626 -18.95 -2.36 5.86
CA TYR A 626 -20.40 -2.35 5.83
C TYR A 626 -21.03 -3.29 4.80
N SER A 627 -20.25 -3.96 3.96
CA SER A 627 -20.81 -4.83 2.92
C SER A 627 -20.08 -6.17 2.87
N PRO A 628 -20.72 -7.20 2.30
CA PRO A 628 -20.11 -8.52 2.12
C PRO A 628 -19.08 -8.57 0.96
N LEU A 629 -18.43 -7.44 0.61
CA LEU A 629 -17.43 -7.38 -0.47
C LEU A 629 -16.20 -8.26 -0.21
N ILE A 630 -15.86 -8.47 1.06
CA ILE A 630 -14.74 -9.33 1.48
C ILE A 630 -15.23 -10.61 2.16
N THR A 631 -16.30 -10.49 2.94
CA THR A 631 -16.77 -11.54 3.86
C THR A 631 -17.88 -12.39 3.28
N GLY A 632 -18.51 -11.97 2.19
CA GLY A 632 -19.61 -12.66 1.53
C GLY A 632 -19.20 -13.84 0.66
N ASP A 633 -20.17 -14.57 0.18
CA ASP A 633 -19.94 -15.53 -0.88
C ASP A 633 -19.63 -14.83 -2.23
N PHE A 634 -19.16 -15.60 -3.22
CA PHE A 634 -18.76 -15.03 -4.50
C PHE A 634 -19.89 -14.27 -5.22
N THR A 635 -21.13 -14.71 -5.08
CA THR A 635 -22.30 -14.08 -5.72
C THR A 635 -22.59 -12.72 -5.09
N GLU A 636 -22.53 -12.65 -3.75
CA GLU A 636 -22.70 -11.40 -3.02
C GLU A 636 -21.56 -10.41 -3.27
N MET A 637 -20.32 -10.89 -3.31
CA MET A 637 -19.16 -10.08 -3.66
C MET A 637 -19.32 -9.43 -5.04
N ILE A 638 -19.72 -10.19 -6.06
CA ILE A 638 -19.97 -9.67 -7.41
C ILE A 638 -21.15 -8.69 -7.42
N ARG A 639 -22.22 -8.98 -6.70
CA ARG A 639 -23.37 -8.06 -6.58
C ARG A 639 -22.91 -6.70 -6.03
N VAL A 640 -22.24 -6.71 -4.88
CA VAL A 640 -21.72 -5.48 -4.25
C VAL A 640 -20.76 -4.76 -5.19
N PHE A 641 -19.85 -5.47 -5.82
CA PHE A 641 -18.92 -4.89 -6.80
C PHE A 641 -19.66 -4.18 -7.95
N CYS A 642 -20.67 -4.81 -8.54
CA CYS A 642 -21.42 -4.22 -9.65
C CYS A 642 -22.16 -2.95 -9.25
N PHE A 643 -22.87 -2.94 -8.11
CA PHE A 643 -23.57 -1.74 -7.65
C PHE A 643 -22.61 -0.65 -7.18
N ALA A 644 -21.52 -1.02 -6.48
CA ALA A 644 -20.49 -0.08 -6.06
C ALA A 644 -19.83 0.63 -7.23
N LEU A 645 -19.62 -0.05 -8.34
CA LEU A 645 -19.08 0.53 -9.57
C LEU A 645 -19.92 1.72 -10.04
N PHE A 646 -21.23 1.58 -10.12
CA PHE A 646 -22.13 2.66 -10.53
C PHE A 646 -22.31 3.70 -9.44
N GLY A 647 -22.30 3.29 -8.17
CA GLY A 647 -22.36 4.19 -7.01
C GLY A 647 -21.17 5.14 -6.96
N ILE A 648 -19.96 4.61 -7.14
CA ILE A 648 -18.73 5.41 -7.22
C ILE A 648 -18.79 6.35 -8.42
N TYR A 649 -19.28 5.88 -9.59
CA TYR A 649 -19.39 6.73 -10.77
C TYR A 649 -20.37 7.88 -10.55
N ALA A 650 -21.49 7.65 -9.87
CA ALA A 650 -22.41 8.71 -9.50
C ALA A 650 -21.75 9.75 -8.59
N ILE A 651 -21.03 9.32 -7.54
CA ILE A 651 -20.31 10.24 -6.64
C ILE A 651 -19.25 11.05 -7.42
N ILE A 652 -18.46 10.40 -8.29
CA ILE A 652 -17.45 11.09 -9.10
C ILE A 652 -18.12 12.12 -10.02
N ALA A 653 -19.23 11.77 -10.66
CA ALA A 653 -20.00 12.71 -11.49
C ALA A 653 -20.53 13.92 -10.69
N GLY A 654 -20.98 13.67 -9.46
CA GLY A 654 -21.35 14.73 -8.51
C GLY A 654 -20.18 15.64 -8.15
N LEU A 655 -18.99 15.06 -7.87
CA LEU A 655 -17.76 15.80 -7.54
C LEU A 655 -17.28 16.66 -8.72
N GLU A 656 -17.24 16.09 -9.91
CA GLU A 656 -16.77 16.78 -11.12
C GLU A 656 -17.83 17.74 -11.71
N GLY A 657 -19.11 17.55 -11.38
CA GLY A 657 -20.22 18.29 -11.98
C GLY A 657 -20.37 18.06 -13.48
N TYR A 658 -19.92 16.90 -13.95
CA TYR A 658 -19.88 16.53 -15.37
C TYR A 658 -20.05 15.01 -15.55
N LEU A 659 -20.73 14.59 -16.60
CA LEU A 659 -20.80 13.23 -17.09
C LEU A 659 -20.41 13.18 -18.57
N GLU A 660 -21.41 13.09 -19.46
CA GLU A 660 -21.26 13.30 -20.90
C GLU A 660 -21.50 14.79 -21.28
N HIS A 661 -22.05 15.56 -20.35
CA HIS A 661 -22.35 16.99 -20.43
C HIS A 661 -22.27 17.61 -19.03
N LYS A 662 -22.10 18.95 -18.94
CA LYS A 662 -22.10 19.68 -17.67
C LYS A 662 -23.43 19.49 -16.93
N LEU A 663 -23.37 19.03 -15.69
CA LEU A 663 -24.54 18.80 -14.86
C LEU A 663 -25.00 20.12 -14.23
N ASN A 664 -26.32 20.34 -14.19
CA ASN A 664 -26.90 21.43 -13.41
C ASN A 664 -26.79 21.12 -11.91
N PHE A 665 -26.99 22.14 -11.06
CA PHE A 665 -26.83 22.03 -9.61
C PHE A 665 -27.71 20.92 -9.00
N LEU A 666 -28.97 20.80 -9.42
CA LEU A 666 -29.93 19.83 -8.88
C LEU A 666 -29.49 18.37 -9.22
N VAL A 667 -29.16 18.11 -10.49
CA VAL A 667 -28.70 16.78 -10.90
C VAL A 667 -27.36 16.45 -10.23
N ARG A 668 -26.46 17.42 -10.11
CA ARG A 668 -25.21 17.27 -9.38
C ARG A 668 -25.43 16.88 -7.92
N ALA A 669 -26.35 17.56 -7.22
CA ALA A 669 -26.71 17.27 -5.84
C ALA A 669 -27.36 15.88 -5.70
N LEU A 670 -28.20 15.48 -6.69
CA LEU A 670 -28.82 14.14 -6.72
C LEU A 670 -27.81 13.00 -6.85
N MET A 671 -26.66 13.22 -7.49
CA MET A 671 -25.66 12.18 -7.69
C MET A 671 -25.08 11.64 -6.38
N PHE A 672 -24.98 12.46 -5.32
CA PHE A 672 -24.43 12.02 -4.04
C PHE A 672 -25.34 11.03 -3.29
N PRO A 673 -26.63 11.33 -3.01
CA PRO A 673 -27.52 10.37 -2.37
C PRO A 673 -27.75 9.14 -3.25
N LEU A 674 -27.77 9.30 -4.57
CA LEU A 674 -27.90 8.17 -5.50
C LEU A 674 -26.69 7.24 -5.45
N GLY A 675 -25.48 7.81 -5.40
CA GLY A 675 -24.27 7.04 -5.22
C GLY A 675 -24.19 6.37 -3.85
N ALA A 676 -24.58 7.09 -2.79
CA ALA A 676 -24.63 6.53 -1.44
C ALA A 676 -25.63 5.38 -1.35
N LEU A 677 -26.79 5.49 -2.00
CA LEU A 677 -27.82 4.45 -2.03
C LEU A 677 -27.26 3.13 -2.62
N MET A 678 -26.55 3.22 -3.75
CA MET A 678 -25.97 2.04 -4.42
C MET A 678 -24.73 1.49 -3.72
N LEU A 679 -24.09 2.26 -2.84
CA LEU A 679 -22.95 1.82 -2.02
C LEU A 679 -23.38 1.23 -0.69
N TRP A 680 -24.57 1.59 -0.18
CA TRP A 680 -25.05 1.14 1.12
C TRP A 680 -25.63 -0.27 1.02
N PRO A 681 -25.22 -1.19 1.89
CA PRO A 681 -25.64 -2.60 1.83
C PRO A 681 -27.04 -2.80 2.42
N HIS A 682 -28.08 -2.41 1.70
CA HIS A 682 -29.47 -2.61 2.15
C HIS A 682 -29.94 -4.05 2.16
N GLY A 683 -29.19 -4.98 1.56
CA GLY A 683 -29.65 -6.34 1.32
C GLY A 683 -30.83 -6.45 0.35
N GLN A 684 -31.39 -5.31 -0.08
CA GLN A 684 -32.57 -5.23 -0.95
C GLN A 684 -32.17 -4.90 -2.39
N ILE A 685 -32.07 -5.88 -3.22
CA ILE A 685 -31.69 -5.76 -4.65
C ILE A 685 -32.60 -4.80 -5.42
N LEU A 686 -33.85 -4.62 -4.96
CA LEU A 686 -34.80 -3.69 -5.57
C LEU A 686 -34.41 -2.23 -5.36
N VAL A 687 -33.85 -1.90 -4.21
CA VAL A 687 -33.40 -0.54 -3.88
C VAL A 687 -32.13 -0.20 -4.68
N ASP A 688 -31.19 -1.11 -4.73
CA ASP A 688 -29.97 -0.99 -5.54
C ASP A 688 -30.32 -0.89 -7.04
N GLY A 689 -31.25 -1.71 -7.51
CA GLY A 689 -31.75 -1.69 -8.87
C GLY A 689 -32.46 -0.39 -9.25
N ALA A 690 -33.27 0.18 -8.35
CA ALA A 690 -33.91 1.49 -8.55
C ALA A 690 -32.85 2.58 -8.67
N GLY A 691 -31.85 2.58 -7.79
CA GLY A 691 -30.70 3.50 -7.85
C GLY A 691 -29.98 3.42 -9.20
N LEU A 692 -29.69 2.20 -9.67
CA LEU A 692 -29.05 1.98 -10.95
C LEU A 692 -29.88 2.49 -12.13
N ILE A 693 -31.20 2.22 -12.14
CA ILE A 693 -32.11 2.68 -13.20
C ILE A 693 -32.11 4.22 -13.28
N ILE A 694 -32.19 4.90 -12.12
CA ILE A 694 -32.16 6.37 -12.09
C ILE A 694 -30.81 6.89 -12.58
N PHE A 695 -29.70 6.27 -12.17
CA PHE A 695 -28.37 6.66 -12.64
C PHE A 695 -28.22 6.50 -14.16
N VAL A 696 -28.65 5.37 -14.70
CA VAL A 696 -28.63 5.09 -16.16
C VAL A 696 -29.51 6.09 -16.91
N ALA A 697 -30.69 6.43 -16.37
CA ALA A 697 -31.56 7.45 -16.98
C ALA A 697 -30.87 8.82 -17.04
N VAL A 698 -30.17 9.23 -15.96
CA VAL A 698 -29.37 10.48 -15.94
C VAL A 698 -28.21 10.41 -16.93
N LEU A 699 -27.53 9.28 -17.03
CA LEU A 699 -26.43 9.09 -17.97
C LEU A 699 -26.89 9.20 -19.42
N VAL A 700 -28.03 8.56 -19.78
CA VAL A 700 -28.64 8.63 -21.11
C VAL A 700 -29.12 10.06 -21.40
N TRP A 701 -29.75 10.72 -20.44
CA TRP A 701 -30.13 12.13 -20.56
C TRP A 701 -28.94 13.03 -20.83
N SER A 702 -27.86 12.91 -20.02
CA SER A 702 -26.63 13.67 -20.20
C SER A 702 -25.98 13.43 -21.56
N SER A 703 -25.99 12.17 -22.05
CA SER A 703 -25.49 11.80 -23.37
C SER A 703 -26.30 12.46 -24.51
N ARG A 704 -27.63 12.51 -24.38
CA ARG A 704 -28.49 13.17 -25.37
C ARG A 704 -28.28 14.69 -25.40
N CYS A 705 -28.10 15.32 -24.23
CA CYS A 705 -27.81 16.76 -24.14
C CYS A 705 -26.44 17.08 -24.78
N GLY A 706 -25.40 16.26 -24.52
CA GLY A 706 -24.09 16.43 -25.11
C GLY A 706 -24.10 16.32 -26.65
N LYS A 707 -24.86 15.38 -27.20
CA LYS A 707 -25.00 15.24 -28.66
C LYS A 707 -25.73 16.40 -29.31
N ARG A 708 -26.70 17.02 -28.65
CA ARG A 708 -27.44 18.20 -29.17
C ARG A 708 -26.54 19.43 -29.27
N GLN A 709 -25.64 19.65 -28.30
CA GLN A 709 -24.71 20.77 -28.32
C GLN A 709 -23.53 20.59 -29.29
N GLY A 710 -23.09 19.34 -29.53
CA GLY A 710 -22.05 19.03 -30.54
C GLY A 710 -22.57 19.09 -31.99
N GLY A 711 -23.91 19.08 -32.20
CA GLY A 711 -24.54 19.17 -33.52
C GLY A 711 -24.72 20.61 -34.05
N ASP A 712 -24.58 21.63 -33.19
CA ASP A 712 -24.81 23.04 -33.54
C ASP A 712 -23.54 23.81 -33.98
N HIS A 713 -22.42 23.16 -34.20
CA HIS A 713 -21.31 23.74 -34.96
C HIS A 713 -21.44 23.36 -36.44
N PRO A 714 -21.96 24.25 -37.30
CA PRO A 714 -21.99 24.02 -38.75
C PRO A 714 -20.57 24.03 -39.29
N GLY A 715 -20.22 22.93 -39.88
CA GLY A 715 -19.06 22.64 -40.68
C GLY A 715 -18.03 23.72 -41.00
N SER A 716 -16.84 23.53 -40.56
CA SER A 716 -15.69 23.94 -41.30
C SER A 716 -15.45 22.92 -42.44
N LYS A 717 -16.05 23.17 -43.58
CA LYS A 717 -15.58 22.55 -44.83
C LYS A 717 -14.10 22.93 -45.02
N PRO A 718 -13.23 22.04 -45.46
CA PRO A 718 -11.86 22.40 -45.83
C PRO A 718 -11.95 23.35 -47.01
N GLY A 719 -11.62 24.64 -46.78
CA GLY A 719 -11.47 25.61 -47.80
C GLY A 719 -10.31 25.21 -48.72
N THR A 720 -10.66 24.84 -49.95
CA THR A 720 -9.72 24.79 -51.04
C THR A 720 -9.18 26.20 -51.28
N SER A 721 -8.02 26.50 -50.72
CA SER A 721 -7.24 27.67 -51.17
C SER A 721 -6.56 27.30 -52.47
N SER A 722 -7.11 27.75 -53.57
CA SER A 722 -6.43 27.87 -54.87
C SER A 722 -5.24 28.80 -54.74
N VAL A 723 -4.08 28.31 -55.12
CA VAL A 723 -2.85 29.06 -55.34
C VAL A 723 -3.07 29.97 -56.54
N ALA A 724 -2.82 31.24 -56.36
CA ALA A 724 -2.37 32.16 -57.38
C ALA A 724 -1.26 33.06 -56.80
#